data_aa972ffc9ca39268f1fa363f414cc4e2
#
_entry.id   aa972ffc9ca39268f1fa363f414cc4e2
#
_cell.length_a   1.000
_cell.length_b   1.000
_cell.length_c   1.000
_cell.angle_alpha   90.00
_cell.angle_beta   90.00
_cell.angle_gamma   90.00
#
_symmetry.space_group_name_H-M   'P 1'
#
loop_
_entity.id
_entity.type
_entity.pdbx_description
1 polymer ?
#
loop_
_entity_poly.entity_id
_entity_poly.type
_entity_poly.pdbx_seq_one_letter_code
_entity_poly.pdbx_strand_id
1 'polypeptide(L)'
;MTSLSTTPRSELIFWLNGRRINVKDAQPRMTLIEYLRSVQLLTGTKLGCGEGGCGACTITVSRSEQGVVVHRAVNACLAPLCSVDACHVTTVEGIGTQAHPHPVQERISSCHGSQCGFCTPGIVMALYSKLQSNPTPTVADIEETFDGNLCRCTGYRPIIDAAKSFASNSESDCPTSNGVVPTALDQNNETGDEKIDVITTSRSKLERTSSTNGNPDCLPPSPPFPPECVELSRQPLCLSEGGITWHRPSTLTSLLELKKKFPKARMITGNTEVGIETRFKNLEYVTLIHTIGVPELNELTSDEDGTVHVGGAVTLAQLEHHLASMLLGNPDSSASHSHHGNVIAMADMLRWFASSQIRNVASLAGNLCTASPISDMNPILLAANAQVDVVSLDGGQRTIPLNNFFIGYRKIALTEEEIVVMIHVPGTQTNEYVRAYKQAKRRDDDISIANACFRCQIDSTSKNLMIGMSTGFGGMAATTVSSKSIEKLFSNGTKLSLQTLKDQEETSTMIINALTEDLLLSPTVPGGMAAYRTTLVLSFASKFLAHVVSCLNEGNGGVVQGMDERDISVSETFLASKRPVTSGVQSYQYDPHGGGLQHAKQEEPHVAQTNETTSVVSGTGKKASVRGPIGQSVRHRSALIQCTGEAVYVDDMPSPPKTMHGAFVLSGRPNGKLLNLDASDALIFLNNNLVSPNDVCAFYQASDISKSQNTMGPINHDEELFREEYVTATGQQLGLIVGSTAELARRAALMVKVTYDDNDDEKKKKSSSEESKGAAAGGGGGGGGG
;
A
#
# COMPACT_ATOMS: atom_id res chain seq x y z
N MET A 1 -0.87 21.80 36.52
CA MET A 1 -0.36 21.86 35.16
C MET A 1 1.14 22.12 35.28
N THR A 2 1.97 21.09 35.18
CA THR A 2 3.44 21.23 35.13
C THR A 2 3.77 21.90 33.80
N SER A 3 4.54 22.98 33.82
CA SER A 3 5.01 23.68 32.61
C SER A 3 5.80 22.66 31.77
N LEU A 4 5.28 22.36 30.58
CA LEU A 4 6.00 21.51 29.60
C LEU A 4 7.32 22.22 29.26
N SER A 5 8.42 21.50 29.32
CA SER A 5 9.75 22.01 28.94
C SER A 5 9.69 22.49 27.49
N THR A 6 10.02 23.77 27.26
CA THR A 6 10.11 24.35 25.92
C THR A 6 11.38 23.91 25.17
N THR A 7 12.35 23.32 25.88
CA THR A 7 13.61 22.86 25.29
C THR A 7 13.43 21.47 24.67
N PRO A 8 13.73 21.29 23.38
CA PRO A 8 13.63 19.98 22.73
C PRO A 8 14.56 18.95 23.38
N ARG A 9 14.07 17.73 23.56
CA ARG A 9 14.91 16.58 23.91
C ARG A 9 15.90 16.28 22.78
N SER A 10 17.07 15.78 23.14
CA SER A 10 18.13 15.36 22.21
C SER A 10 18.37 13.85 22.23
N GLU A 11 17.49 13.08 22.85
CA GLU A 11 17.58 11.63 22.99
C GLU A 11 16.27 10.98 22.50
N LEU A 12 16.38 9.97 21.64
CA LEU A 12 15.27 9.17 21.18
C LEU A 12 14.90 8.13 22.23
N ILE A 13 13.66 8.11 22.66
CA ILE A 13 13.14 7.20 23.68
C ILE A 13 11.90 6.50 23.18
N PHE A 14 11.95 5.17 23.14
CA PHE A 14 10.80 4.33 22.78
C PHE A 14 10.88 2.97 23.48
N TRP A 15 9.85 2.16 23.36
CA TRP A 15 9.84 0.79 23.89
C TRP A 15 9.89 -0.22 22.73
N LEU A 16 10.66 -1.26 22.91
CA LEU A 16 10.80 -2.37 21.97
C LEU A 16 10.54 -3.69 22.69
N ASN A 17 9.47 -4.38 22.31
CA ASN A 17 9.08 -5.66 22.93
C ASN A 17 9.02 -5.57 24.47
N GLY A 18 8.45 -4.48 24.99
CA GLY A 18 8.31 -4.21 26.42
C GLY A 18 9.55 -3.63 27.11
N ARG A 19 10.68 -3.47 26.41
CA ARG A 19 11.91 -2.89 26.96
C ARG A 19 12.05 -1.43 26.56
N ARG A 20 12.39 -0.56 27.51
CA ARG A 20 12.70 0.84 27.24
C ARG A 20 14.04 0.95 26.52
N ILE A 21 14.08 1.64 25.40
CA ILE A 21 15.25 1.88 24.56
C ILE A 21 15.54 3.38 24.55
N ASN A 22 16.79 3.73 24.80
CA ASN A 22 17.30 5.09 24.70
C ASN A 22 18.42 5.10 23.66
N VAL A 23 18.30 5.96 22.64
CA VAL A 23 19.30 6.14 21.59
C VAL A 23 19.76 7.58 21.59
N LYS A 24 21.01 7.83 22.00
CA LYS A 24 21.58 9.18 22.09
C LYS A 24 21.97 9.72 20.72
N ASP A 25 22.59 8.87 19.90
CA ASP A 25 23.13 9.22 18.59
C ASP A 25 22.24 8.62 17.49
N ALA A 26 20.92 8.88 17.60
CA ALA A 26 19.96 8.37 16.65
C ALA A 26 20.15 9.05 15.28
N GLN A 27 20.48 8.25 14.27
CA GLN A 27 20.68 8.74 12.91
C GLN A 27 19.33 9.01 12.23
N PRO A 28 19.01 10.26 11.80
CA PRO A 28 17.74 10.58 11.18
C PRO A 28 17.47 9.85 9.85
N ARG A 29 18.50 9.35 9.18
CA ARG A 29 18.37 8.55 7.95
C ARG A 29 18.08 7.08 8.21
N MET A 30 18.43 6.56 9.39
CA MET A 30 18.26 5.15 9.70
C MET A 30 16.77 4.79 9.70
N THR A 31 16.41 3.76 8.98
CA THR A 31 15.07 3.19 9.03
C THR A 31 14.93 2.29 10.26
N LEU A 32 13.69 2.11 10.70
CA LEU A 32 13.41 1.24 11.84
C LEU A 32 13.82 -0.20 11.56
N ILE A 33 13.65 -0.71 10.33
CA ILE A 33 14.09 -2.06 9.99
C ILE A 33 15.61 -2.23 10.08
N GLU A 34 16.39 -1.23 9.67
CA GLU A 34 17.85 -1.25 9.79
C GLU A 34 18.26 -1.32 11.26
N TYR A 35 17.63 -0.51 12.11
CA TYR A 35 17.87 -0.55 13.56
C TYR A 35 17.52 -1.90 14.18
N LEU A 36 16.34 -2.45 13.86
CA LEU A 36 15.89 -3.74 14.37
C LEU A 36 16.84 -4.86 13.98
N ARG A 37 17.25 -4.93 12.71
CA ARG A 37 18.06 -6.03 12.18
C ARG A 37 19.54 -5.90 12.51
N SER A 38 20.12 -4.68 12.41
CA SER A 38 21.58 -4.48 12.53
C SER A 38 22.02 -4.13 13.94
N VAL A 39 21.19 -3.43 14.74
CA VAL A 39 21.55 -2.98 16.08
C VAL A 39 20.94 -3.88 17.15
N GLN A 40 19.64 -4.21 17.02
CA GLN A 40 18.94 -5.05 17.98
C GLN A 40 19.01 -6.54 17.66
N LEU A 41 19.49 -6.90 16.47
CA LEU A 41 19.59 -8.28 15.95
C LEU A 41 18.26 -9.03 15.93
N LEU A 42 17.14 -8.29 15.81
CA LEU A 42 15.80 -8.83 15.66
C LEU A 42 15.53 -9.03 14.16
N THR A 43 15.96 -10.17 13.64
CA THR A 43 15.98 -10.47 12.20
C THR A 43 14.68 -11.08 11.69
N GLY A 44 13.71 -11.39 12.55
CA GLY A 44 12.37 -11.85 12.18
C GLY A 44 11.63 -10.85 11.29
N THR A 45 11.85 -9.55 11.51
CA THR A 45 11.37 -8.50 10.60
C THR A 45 12.19 -8.51 9.30
N LYS A 46 11.58 -8.87 8.17
CA LYS A 46 12.29 -9.13 6.90
C LYS A 46 12.27 -7.93 5.95
N LEU A 47 13.39 -7.68 5.26
CA LEU A 47 13.47 -6.67 4.20
C LEU A 47 13.23 -7.32 2.83
N GLY A 48 12.03 -7.14 2.26
CA GLY A 48 11.69 -7.60 0.92
C GLY A 48 11.90 -6.51 -0.14
N CYS A 49 10.93 -5.64 -0.35
CA CYS A 49 10.98 -4.60 -1.39
C CYS A 49 11.69 -3.31 -0.94
N GLY A 50 11.54 -2.89 0.32
CA GLY A 50 12.05 -1.61 0.82
C GLY A 50 11.25 -0.38 0.38
N GLU A 51 10.07 -0.57 -0.21
CA GLU A 51 9.20 0.49 -0.78
C GLU A 51 7.76 0.46 -0.21
N GLY A 52 7.48 -0.44 0.74
CA GLY A 52 6.18 -0.50 1.42
C GLY A 52 5.15 -1.41 0.78
N GLY A 53 5.42 -2.04 -0.39
CA GLY A 53 4.43 -2.82 -1.14
C GLY A 53 4.41 -4.33 -0.84
N CYS A 54 5.35 -4.91 -0.08
CA CYS A 54 5.38 -6.36 0.15
C CYS A 54 4.98 -6.79 1.56
N GLY A 55 4.97 -5.90 2.54
CA GLY A 55 4.57 -6.16 3.92
C GLY A 55 5.44 -7.15 4.71
N ALA A 56 6.58 -7.64 4.16
CA ALA A 56 7.47 -8.56 4.87
C ALA A 56 8.09 -7.92 6.13
N CYS A 57 8.16 -6.60 6.15
CA CYS A 57 8.68 -5.80 7.25
C CYS A 57 7.61 -5.27 8.21
N THR A 58 6.38 -5.79 8.16
CA THR A 58 5.30 -5.34 9.03
C THR A 58 5.63 -5.58 10.50
N ILE A 59 5.44 -4.54 11.30
CA ILE A 59 5.53 -4.53 12.77
C ILE A 59 4.30 -3.84 13.35
N THR A 60 4.11 -3.93 14.66
CA THR A 60 3.08 -3.15 15.37
C THR A 60 3.72 -1.95 16.06
N VAL A 61 3.20 -0.75 15.78
CA VAL A 61 3.54 0.46 16.52
C VAL A 61 2.32 0.88 17.33
N SER A 62 2.47 0.95 18.64
CA SER A 62 1.45 1.43 19.56
C SER A 62 1.80 2.83 20.04
N ARG A 63 0.83 3.74 20.01
CA ARG A 63 1.00 5.14 20.48
C ARG A 63 -0.28 5.66 21.09
N SER A 64 -0.17 6.76 21.85
CA SER A 64 -1.35 7.47 22.35
C SER A 64 -1.81 8.49 21.32
N GLU A 65 -3.05 8.36 20.85
CA GLU A 65 -3.74 9.33 19.99
C GLU A 65 -4.94 9.89 20.79
N GLN A 66 -4.93 11.18 21.07
CA GLN A 66 -5.98 11.87 21.83
C GLN A 66 -6.33 11.17 23.19
N GLY A 67 -5.34 10.58 23.84
CA GLY A 67 -5.51 9.87 25.11
C GLY A 67 -5.94 8.41 24.99
N VAL A 68 -6.19 7.91 23.79
CA VAL A 68 -6.49 6.50 23.51
C VAL A 68 -5.24 5.82 22.96
N VAL A 69 -4.95 4.60 23.44
CA VAL A 69 -3.86 3.78 22.90
C VAL A 69 -4.34 3.11 21.62
N VAL A 70 -3.65 3.35 20.53
CA VAL A 70 -3.93 2.73 19.23
C VAL A 70 -2.77 1.83 18.81
N HIS A 71 -3.09 0.73 18.14
CA HIS A 71 -2.15 -0.24 17.61
C HIS A 71 -2.21 -0.23 16.08
N ARG A 72 -1.09 0.04 15.43
CA ARG A 72 -1.03 0.20 13.97
C ARG A 72 -0.01 -0.77 13.37
N ALA A 73 -0.41 -1.50 12.34
CA ALA A 73 0.54 -2.21 11.48
C ALA A 73 1.31 -1.17 10.65
N VAL A 74 2.64 -1.27 10.64
CA VAL A 74 3.52 -0.29 9.97
C VAL A 74 4.63 -1.01 9.21
N ASN A 75 5.00 -0.50 8.04
CA ASN A 75 6.14 -0.98 7.27
C ASN A 75 7.46 -0.41 7.83
N ALA A 76 8.21 -1.21 8.57
CA ALA A 76 9.48 -0.78 9.19
C ALA A 76 10.54 -0.31 8.18
N CYS A 77 10.45 -0.72 6.90
CA CYS A 77 11.39 -0.30 5.86
C CYS A 77 11.22 1.16 5.42
N LEU A 78 10.03 1.75 5.64
CA LEU A 78 9.74 3.17 5.35
C LEU A 78 9.69 4.03 6.61
N ALA A 79 9.48 3.43 7.79
CA ALA A 79 9.45 4.16 9.05
C ALA A 79 10.87 4.62 9.44
N PRO A 80 11.15 5.93 9.57
CA PRO A 80 12.38 6.41 10.15
C PRO A 80 12.51 5.95 11.61
N LEU A 81 13.69 5.62 12.08
CA LEU A 81 13.91 5.30 13.49
C LEU A 81 13.41 6.43 14.41
N CYS A 82 13.65 7.69 14.02
CA CYS A 82 13.22 8.86 14.79
C CYS A 82 11.69 9.02 14.89
N SER A 83 10.90 8.38 14.01
CA SER A 83 9.43 8.48 14.02
C SER A 83 8.76 7.69 15.13
N VAL A 84 9.46 6.73 15.74
CA VAL A 84 8.90 5.90 16.82
C VAL A 84 9.20 6.44 18.22
N ASP A 85 9.69 7.68 18.32
CA ASP A 85 9.84 8.34 19.61
C ASP A 85 8.53 8.36 20.38
N ALA A 86 8.59 8.03 21.67
CA ALA A 86 7.42 7.92 22.55
C ALA A 86 6.38 6.85 22.10
N CYS A 87 6.78 5.84 21.33
CA CYS A 87 5.95 4.72 20.91
C CYS A 87 6.38 3.40 21.57
N HIS A 88 5.51 2.40 21.52
CA HIS A 88 5.85 1.02 21.79
C HIS A 88 5.87 0.22 20.49
N VAL A 89 7.02 -0.30 20.13
CA VAL A 89 7.25 -1.13 18.93
C VAL A 89 7.21 -2.59 19.34
N THR A 90 6.38 -3.39 18.68
CA THR A 90 6.30 -4.83 18.88
C THR A 90 6.67 -5.54 17.57
N THR A 91 7.68 -6.41 17.62
CA THR A 91 8.10 -7.27 16.52
C THR A 91 7.57 -8.69 16.70
N VAL A 92 7.73 -9.54 15.70
CA VAL A 92 7.27 -10.93 15.74
C VAL A 92 7.91 -11.72 16.87
N GLU A 93 9.16 -11.41 17.26
CA GLU A 93 9.86 -12.02 18.40
C GLU A 93 9.29 -11.56 19.75
N GLY A 94 8.60 -10.40 19.77
CA GLY A 94 8.02 -9.84 20.99
C GLY A 94 6.66 -10.40 21.36
N ILE A 95 6.01 -11.18 20.50
CA ILE A 95 4.69 -11.75 20.77
C ILE A 95 4.72 -13.21 21.19
N GLY A 96 5.77 -13.96 20.84
CA GLY A 96 5.92 -15.36 21.22
C GLY A 96 7.18 -16.00 20.63
N THR A 97 7.52 -17.16 21.15
CA THR A 97 8.69 -17.97 20.75
C THR A 97 8.25 -19.37 20.34
N GLN A 98 9.15 -20.17 19.77
CA GLN A 98 8.87 -21.57 19.45
C GLN A 98 8.38 -22.37 20.67
N ALA A 99 8.92 -22.08 21.86
CA ALA A 99 8.53 -22.75 23.10
C ALA A 99 7.15 -22.28 23.61
N HIS A 100 6.81 -21.01 23.38
CA HIS A 100 5.59 -20.37 23.84
C HIS A 100 5.02 -19.48 22.72
N PRO A 101 4.44 -20.07 21.66
CA PRO A 101 3.93 -19.32 20.54
C PRO A 101 2.65 -18.55 20.88
N HIS A 102 2.52 -17.37 20.34
CA HIS A 102 1.25 -16.64 20.35
C HIS A 102 0.20 -17.38 19.51
N PRO A 103 -1.11 -17.35 19.85
CA PRO A 103 -2.15 -18.03 19.08
C PRO A 103 -2.14 -17.73 17.56
N VAL A 104 -1.80 -16.50 17.17
CA VAL A 104 -1.64 -16.15 15.75
C VAL A 104 -0.49 -16.93 15.09
N GLN A 105 0.67 -17.03 15.76
CA GLN A 105 1.84 -17.79 15.27
C GLN A 105 1.51 -19.28 15.15
N GLU A 106 0.88 -19.84 16.18
CA GLU A 106 0.48 -21.25 16.19
C GLU A 106 -0.55 -21.54 15.10
N ARG A 107 -1.56 -20.68 14.92
CA ARG A 107 -2.64 -20.91 13.97
C ARG A 107 -2.13 -20.82 12.52
N ILE A 108 -1.34 -19.83 12.16
CA ILE A 108 -0.71 -19.74 10.82
C ILE A 108 0.15 -20.98 10.54
N SER A 109 0.92 -21.42 11.53
CA SER A 109 1.77 -22.60 11.43
C SER A 109 0.95 -23.90 11.24
N SER A 110 -0.10 -24.13 12.05
CA SER A 110 -0.89 -25.35 12.04
C SER A 110 -1.81 -25.46 10.81
N CYS A 111 -2.27 -24.35 10.27
CA CYS A 111 -3.08 -24.29 9.05
C CYS A 111 -2.24 -24.27 7.75
N HIS A 112 -0.94 -24.59 7.81
CA HIS A 112 -0.05 -24.62 6.65
C HIS A 112 0.14 -23.25 5.95
N GLY A 113 -0.04 -22.16 6.67
CA GLY A 113 0.10 -20.78 6.17
C GLY A 113 1.55 -20.35 5.89
N SER A 114 2.54 -21.23 6.10
CA SER A 114 3.95 -20.94 5.85
C SER A 114 4.58 -22.02 4.98
N GLN A 115 5.32 -21.63 3.93
CA GLN A 115 6.12 -22.51 3.08
C GLN A 115 7.60 -22.07 3.09
N CYS A 116 8.01 -21.10 2.24
CA CYS A 116 9.38 -20.57 2.34
C CYS A 116 9.58 -19.72 3.62
N GLY A 117 8.51 -19.18 4.20
CA GLY A 117 8.50 -18.49 5.49
C GLY A 117 8.96 -17.05 5.47
N PHE A 118 9.44 -16.51 4.33
CA PHE A 118 10.01 -15.16 4.28
C PHE A 118 8.97 -14.07 4.56
N CYS A 119 7.74 -14.19 4.05
CA CYS A 119 6.64 -13.26 4.31
C CYS A 119 5.92 -13.51 5.64
N THR A 120 6.13 -14.68 6.25
CA THR A 120 5.31 -15.17 7.36
C THR A 120 5.37 -14.28 8.61
N PRO A 121 6.53 -13.78 9.06
CA PRO A 121 6.58 -12.84 10.19
C PRO A 121 5.73 -11.58 9.96
N GLY A 122 5.80 -10.99 8.76
CA GLY A 122 5.01 -9.81 8.40
C GLY A 122 3.50 -10.08 8.39
N ILE A 123 3.09 -11.24 7.89
CA ILE A 123 1.68 -11.70 7.92
C ILE A 123 1.20 -11.91 9.35
N VAL A 124 2.00 -12.54 10.20
CA VAL A 124 1.71 -12.71 11.63
C VAL A 124 1.50 -11.36 12.32
N MET A 125 2.38 -10.39 12.06
CA MET A 125 2.29 -9.06 12.66
C MET A 125 1.13 -8.23 12.12
N ALA A 126 0.74 -8.37 10.85
CA ALA A 126 -0.45 -7.73 10.32
C ALA A 126 -1.72 -8.22 11.03
N LEU A 127 -1.87 -9.55 11.17
CA LEU A 127 -3.00 -10.14 11.88
C LEU A 127 -2.97 -9.79 13.37
N TYR A 128 -1.81 -9.84 14.01
CA TYR A 128 -1.66 -9.43 15.42
C TYR A 128 -2.10 -7.97 15.62
N SER A 129 -1.62 -7.03 14.80
CA SER A 129 -2.03 -5.62 14.85
C SER A 129 -3.54 -5.44 14.68
N LYS A 130 -4.16 -6.16 13.76
CA LYS A 130 -5.62 -6.11 13.54
C LYS A 130 -6.37 -6.57 14.78
N LEU A 131 -5.96 -7.70 15.38
CA LEU A 131 -6.60 -8.24 16.59
C LEU A 131 -6.38 -7.37 17.84
N GLN A 132 -5.27 -6.62 17.90
CA GLN A 132 -5.04 -5.63 18.95
C GLN A 132 -5.95 -4.40 18.79
N SER A 133 -6.22 -3.98 17.56
CA SER A 133 -7.09 -2.84 17.27
C SER A 133 -8.58 -3.21 17.29
N ASN A 134 -8.91 -4.43 16.88
CA ASN A 134 -10.27 -4.97 16.86
C ASN A 134 -10.24 -6.43 17.33
N PRO A 135 -10.52 -6.69 18.62
CA PRO A 135 -10.50 -8.05 19.18
C PRO A 135 -11.56 -9.00 18.61
N THR A 136 -12.60 -8.46 17.99
CA THR A 136 -13.73 -9.22 17.43
C THR A 136 -13.95 -8.86 15.95
N PRO A 137 -12.95 -9.10 15.06
CA PRO A 137 -13.05 -8.71 13.66
C PRO A 137 -14.09 -9.56 12.94
N THR A 138 -14.75 -8.98 11.94
CA THR A 138 -15.57 -9.71 10.99
C THR A 138 -14.71 -10.50 9.99
N VAL A 139 -15.33 -11.42 9.24
CA VAL A 139 -14.63 -12.11 8.14
C VAL A 139 -14.10 -11.12 7.09
N ALA A 140 -14.87 -10.08 6.78
CA ALA A 140 -14.44 -9.01 5.87
C ALA A 140 -13.22 -8.25 6.40
N ASP A 141 -13.22 -7.89 7.68
CA ASP A 141 -12.07 -7.27 8.35
C ASP A 141 -10.78 -8.11 8.24
N ILE A 142 -10.93 -9.42 8.38
CA ILE A 142 -9.81 -10.36 8.25
C ILE A 142 -9.29 -10.41 6.81
N GLU A 143 -10.18 -10.48 5.82
CA GLU A 143 -9.78 -10.53 4.41
C GLU A 143 -9.05 -9.26 3.97
N GLU A 144 -9.42 -8.11 4.52
CA GLU A 144 -8.77 -6.81 4.25
C GLU A 144 -7.44 -6.61 5.00
N THR A 145 -7.17 -7.42 6.03
CA THR A 145 -5.95 -7.28 6.84
C THR A 145 -4.66 -7.49 6.03
N PHE A 146 -4.72 -8.28 4.96
CA PHE A 146 -3.53 -8.69 4.20
C PHE A 146 -3.36 -7.98 2.85
N ASP A 147 -4.06 -6.89 2.62
CA ASP A 147 -3.97 -6.08 1.41
C ASP A 147 -2.53 -5.67 1.06
N GLY A 148 -1.70 -5.39 2.07
CA GLY A 148 -0.30 -5.02 1.94
C GLY A 148 0.71 -6.14 2.21
N ASN A 149 0.31 -7.42 2.28
CA ASN A 149 1.20 -8.54 2.58
C ASN A 149 1.32 -9.51 1.41
N LEU A 150 2.44 -9.49 0.71
CA LEU A 150 2.69 -10.34 -0.46
C LEU A 150 3.22 -11.72 -0.06
N CYS A 151 2.50 -12.78 -0.47
CA CYS A 151 2.96 -14.16 -0.40
C CYS A 151 2.95 -14.81 -1.79
N ARG A 152 4.10 -15.30 -2.25
CA ARG A 152 4.22 -15.95 -3.57
C ARG A 152 3.95 -17.46 -3.51
N CYS A 153 4.21 -18.12 -2.37
CA CYS A 153 4.28 -19.58 -2.27
C CYS A 153 2.91 -20.23 -2.03
N THR A 154 2.10 -19.66 -1.11
CA THR A 154 0.92 -20.34 -0.54
C THR A 154 -0.36 -20.16 -1.34
N GLY A 155 -0.42 -19.15 -2.22
CA GLY A 155 -1.67 -18.73 -2.86
C GLY A 155 -2.68 -18.12 -1.87
N TYR A 156 -2.25 -17.73 -0.67
CA TYR A 156 -2.99 -17.06 0.42
C TYR A 156 -4.02 -17.90 1.15
N ARG A 157 -4.62 -18.91 0.52
CA ARG A 157 -5.74 -19.65 1.10
C ARG A 157 -5.47 -20.16 2.54
N PRO A 158 -4.39 -20.91 2.82
CA PRO A 158 -4.14 -21.41 4.16
C PRO A 158 -3.86 -20.28 5.17
N ILE A 159 -3.37 -19.12 4.72
CA ILE A 159 -3.18 -17.92 5.55
C ILE A 159 -4.54 -17.35 5.93
N ILE A 160 -5.43 -17.15 4.94
CA ILE A 160 -6.78 -16.61 5.16
C ILE A 160 -7.61 -17.56 6.02
N ASP A 161 -7.54 -18.87 5.77
CA ASP A 161 -8.27 -19.88 6.57
C ASP A 161 -7.81 -19.84 8.05
N ALA A 162 -6.48 -19.74 8.29
CA ALA A 162 -5.95 -19.55 9.62
C ALA A 162 -6.44 -18.26 10.28
N ALA A 163 -6.46 -17.16 9.54
CA ALA A 163 -6.85 -15.85 10.05
C ALA A 163 -8.38 -15.77 10.33
N LYS A 164 -9.21 -16.33 9.45
CA LYS A 164 -10.68 -16.39 9.63
C LYS A 164 -11.10 -17.13 10.91
N SER A 165 -10.25 -18.00 11.45
CA SER A 165 -10.51 -18.64 12.72
C SER A 165 -10.55 -17.67 13.93
N PHE A 166 -10.13 -16.42 13.74
CA PHE A 166 -10.22 -15.35 14.74
C PHE A 166 -11.41 -14.41 14.51
N ALA A 167 -12.15 -14.58 13.40
CA ALA A 167 -13.32 -13.74 13.12
C ALA A 167 -14.48 -14.07 14.07
N SER A 168 -15.21 -13.02 14.50
CA SER A 168 -16.48 -13.17 15.18
C SER A 168 -17.58 -13.43 14.14
N ASN A 169 -18.36 -14.48 14.33
CA ASN A 169 -19.59 -14.68 13.55
C ASN A 169 -20.63 -13.66 14.02
N SER A 170 -21.06 -12.78 13.15
CA SER A 170 -22.07 -11.75 13.45
C SER A 170 -23.50 -12.29 13.57
N GLU A 171 -23.73 -13.58 13.34
CA GLU A 171 -25.01 -14.23 13.55
C GLU A 171 -24.88 -15.24 14.68
N SER A 172 -25.43 -14.86 15.83
CA SER A 172 -25.80 -15.64 17.00
C SER A 172 -24.98 -16.89 17.31
N ASP A 173 -24.57 -16.93 18.53
CA ASP A 173 -24.11 -18.09 19.29
C ASP A 173 -22.58 -18.32 19.30
N CYS A 174 -22.13 -18.25 20.54
CA CYS A 174 -20.91 -18.87 21.02
C CYS A 174 -20.72 -20.22 20.31
N PRO A 175 -19.58 -20.47 19.65
CA PRO A 175 -19.39 -21.73 18.94
C PRO A 175 -19.46 -22.87 19.95
N THR A 176 -20.59 -23.55 19.95
CA THR A 176 -20.63 -24.92 20.43
C THR A 176 -19.62 -25.70 19.61
N SER A 177 -18.96 -26.61 20.20
CA SER A 177 -17.79 -27.42 19.88
C SER A 177 -17.63 -28.02 18.46
N ASN A 178 -18.40 -27.60 17.46
CA ASN A 178 -18.35 -28.12 16.10
C ASN A 178 -18.13 -26.97 15.13
N GLY A 179 -16.86 -26.75 14.75
CA GLY A 179 -16.40 -25.62 13.94
C GLY A 179 -16.81 -25.68 12.48
N VAL A 180 -18.04 -25.33 12.19
CA VAL A 180 -18.50 -25.05 10.82
C VAL A 180 -18.63 -23.54 10.69
N VAL A 181 -17.83 -22.94 9.80
CA VAL A 181 -18.01 -21.55 9.40
C VAL A 181 -19.10 -21.53 8.32
N PRO A 182 -20.26 -20.88 8.53
CA PRO A 182 -21.24 -20.73 7.47
C PRO A 182 -20.64 -19.87 6.35
N THR A 183 -20.53 -20.41 5.14
CA THR A 183 -20.33 -19.61 3.96
C THR A 183 -21.63 -18.87 3.64
N ALA A 184 -21.53 -17.56 3.38
CA ALA A 184 -22.68 -16.67 3.07
C ALA A 184 -23.30 -17.00 1.68
N LEU A 185 -23.80 -18.21 1.48
CA LEU A 185 -24.43 -18.68 0.24
C LEU A 185 -25.82 -19.30 0.42
N ASP A 186 -26.42 -19.26 1.65
CA ASP A 186 -27.75 -19.81 1.85
C ASP A 186 -28.80 -18.73 2.19
N GLN A 187 -29.03 -17.85 1.24
CA GLN A 187 -30.29 -17.11 1.24
C GLN A 187 -30.89 -17.08 -0.19
N ASN A 188 -31.17 -18.19 -0.80
CA ASN A 188 -32.19 -18.37 -1.82
C ASN A 188 -31.97 -19.68 -2.57
N ASN A 189 -32.23 -20.80 -1.92
CA ASN A 189 -32.75 -21.99 -2.61
C ASN A 189 -33.28 -23.00 -1.59
N GLU A 190 -34.58 -22.94 -1.36
CA GLU A 190 -35.32 -24.09 -0.88
C GLU A 190 -35.37 -25.12 -2.00
N THR A 191 -34.40 -26.00 -2.04
CA THR A 191 -34.55 -27.39 -2.50
C THR A 191 -33.19 -28.12 -2.41
N GLY A 192 -33.09 -29.05 -1.47
CA GLY A 192 -32.20 -30.22 -1.59
C GLY A 192 -30.78 -30.07 -1.07
N ASP A 193 -30.58 -30.53 0.13
CA ASP A 193 -29.40 -31.12 0.75
C ASP A 193 -28.10 -31.13 -0.07
N GLU A 194 -27.19 -30.18 0.15
CA GLU A 194 -25.76 -30.41 0.12
C GLU A 194 -25.03 -29.33 0.95
N LYS A 195 -24.69 -29.68 2.17
CA LYS A 195 -23.79 -28.87 3.02
C LYS A 195 -22.36 -29.06 2.51
N ILE A 196 -21.73 -27.97 2.11
CA ILE A 196 -20.30 -27.95 1.74
C ILE A 196 -19.49 -27.76 3.02
N ASP A 197 -18.82 -28.81 3.47
CA ASP A 197 -17.88 -28.74 4.58
C ASP A 197 -16.55 -28.12 4.12
N VAL A 198 -16.25 -26.95 4.66
CA VAL A 198 -14.88 -26.46 4.70
C VAL A 198 -14.09 -27.38 5.61
N ILE A 199 -12.95 -27.90 5.14
CA ILE A 199 -12.03 -28.62 6.02
C ILE A 199 -11.59 -27.64 7.11
N THR A 200 -12.27 -27.65 8.23
CA THR A 200 -11.66 -27.28 9.48
C THR A 200 -10.61 -28.36 9.74
N THR A 201 -9.34 -28.03 9.47
CA THR A 201 -8.26 -28.76 10.14
C THR A 201 -8.67 -28.83 11.57
N SER A 202 -8.96 -30.04 11.98
CA SER A 202 -9.55 -30.34 13.26
C SER A 202 -9.09 -29.35 14.32
N ARG A 203 -10.00 -28.52 14.83
CA ARG A 203 -9.94 -27.95 16.18
C ARG A 203 -9.85 -29.08 17.21
N SER A 204 -9.46 -30.28 16.73
CA SER A 204 -9.19 -31.42 17.53
C SER A 204 -8.09 -31.03 18.50
N LYS A 205 -8.52 -30.67 19.71
CA LYS A 205 -7.74 -30.89 20.91
C LYS A 205 -6.24 -30.58 20.73
N LEU A 206 -5.91 -29.31 20.44
CA LEU A 206 -4.72 -28.77 21.10
C LEU A 206 -5.04 -28.89 22.59
N GLU A 207 -4.56 -29.96 23.18
CA GLU A 207 -4.66 -30.13 24.61
C GLU A 207 -4.09 -28.87 25.24
N ARG A 208 -4.97 -28.22 25.94
CA ARG A 208 -4.75 -27.06 26.78
C ARG A 208 -3.68 -27.42 27.80
N THR A 209 -2.41 -27.23 27.46
CA THR A 209 -1.40 -27.07 28.50
C THR A 209 -1.55 -25.65 29.00
N SER A 210 -2.42 -25.57 29.94
CA SER A 210 -2.92 -24.33 30.46
C SER A 210 -2.23 -23.92 31.71
N SER A 211 -2.19 -22.69 31.88
CA SER A 211 -2.30 -22.08 33.20
C SER A 211 -2.94 -20.69 33.12
N THR A 212 -4.04 -20.59 32.39
CA THR A 212 -4.92 -19.41 32.49
C THR A 212 -6.36 -19.89 32.52
N ASN A 213 -7.09 -19.48 33.54
CA ASN A 213 -8.44 -19.87 33.82
C ASN A 213 -9.40 -19.63 32.64
N GLY A 214 -9.80 -20.70 31.97
CA GLY A 214 -11.20 -20.94 31.66
C GLY A 214 -11.79 -20.43 30.37
N ASN A 215 -11.13 -19.62 29.50
CA ASN A 215 -11.71 -19.26 28.20
C ASN A 215 -10.72 -19.54 27.07
N PRO A 216 -10.97 -20.51 26.17
CA PRO A 216 -10.04 -20.89 25.10
C PRO A 216 -9.87 -19.84 23.99
N ASP A 217 -10.68 -18.79 23.98
CA ASP A 217 -10.72 -17.79 22.92
C ASP A 217 -10.09 -16.45 23.32
N CYS A 218 -9.52 -16.32 24.53
CA CYS A 218 -8.81 -15.10 24.92
C CYS A 218 -7.38 -15.08 24.36
N LEU A 219 -7.11 -14.12 23.50
CA LEU A 219 -5.74 -13.76 23.15
C LEU A 219 -4.97 -13.37 24.43
N PRO A 220 -3.69 -13.75 24.59
CA PRO A 220 -2.90 -13.30 25.71
C PRO A 220 -2.87 -11.76 25.72
N PRO A 221 -2.95 -11.13 26.89
CA PRO A 221 -2.92 -9.69 26.99
C PRO A 221 -1.63 -9.16 26.41
N SER A 222 -1.74 -8.13 25.57
CA SER A 222 -0.58 -7.41 25.07
C SER A 222 0.21 -6.81 26.21
N PRO A 223 1.55 -6.63 26.05
CA PRO A 223 2.31 -5.83 26.97
C PRO A 223 1.62 -4.48 27.19
N PRO A 224 1.45 -4.02 28.44
CA PRO A 224 0.78 -2.76 28.71
C PRO A 224 1.52 -1.62 28.04
N PHE A 225 0.78 -0.67 27.47
CA PHE A 225 1.37 0.52 26.88
C PHE A 225 2.02 1.37 27.98
N PRO A 226 3.31 1.71 27.87
CA PRO A 226 4.02 2.43 28.92
C PRO A 226 3.45 3.84 29.09
N PRO A 227 3.02 4.23 30.31
CA PRO A 227 2.42 5.57 30.54
C PRO A 227 3.38 6.72 30.27
N GLU A 228 4.68 6.51 30.42
CA GLU A 228 5.72 7.51 30.06
C GLU A 228 5.64 7.93 28.58
N CYS A 229 5.19 7.07 27.67
CA CYS A 229 5.02 7.41 26.27
C CYS A 229 4.07 8.59 26.06
N VAL A 230 3.01 8.72 26.88
CA VAL A 230 2.04 9.81 26.79
C VAL A 230 2.70 11.15 27.14
N GLU A 231 3.55 11.18 28.15
CA GLU A 231 4.26 12.40 28.57
C GLU A 231 5.37 12.77 27.57
N LEU A 232 6.13 11.78 27.10
CA LEU A 232 7.20 11.98 26.12
C LEU A 232 6.66 12.45 24.76
N SER A 233 5.48 12.01 24.34
CA SER A 233 4.87 12.39 23.08
C SER A 233 4.55 13.89 22.99
N ARG A 234 4.31 14.54 24.14
CA ARG A 234 4.01 15.98 24.25
C ARG A 234 5.26 16.86 24.26
N GLN A 235 6.45 16.29 24.45
CA GLN A 235 7.70 17.02 24.50
C GLN A 235 8.27 17.18 23.09
N PRO A 236 8.81 18.36 22.74
CA PRO A 236 9.48 18.52 21.45
C PRO A 236 10.77 17.70 21.42
N LEU A 237 11.19 17.27 20.21
CA LEU A 237 12.38 16.47 19.96
C LEU A 237 13.24 17.14 18.89
N CYS A 238 14.57 17.16 19.09
CA CYS A 238 15.54 17.58 18.09
C CYS A 238 16.73 16.61 18.12
N LEU A 239 16.93 15.84 17.05
CA LEU A 239 18.04 14.92 16.89
C LEU A 239 18.89 15.37 15.72
N SER A 240 20.21 15.37 15.88
CA SER A 240 21.14 15.78 14.84
C SER A 240 22.31 14.81 14.78
N GLU A 241 22.46 14.10 13.67
CA GLU A 241 23.55 13.14 13.46
C GLU A 241 23.83 13.02 11.96
N GLY A 242 25.09 12.84 11.60
CA GLY A 242 25.52 12.66 10.20
C GLY A 242 25.18 13.84 9.28
N GLY A 243 25.12 15.07 9.82
CA GLY A 243 24.79 16.30 9.06
C GLY A 243 23.30 16.45 8.76
N ILE A 244 22.43 15.63 9.33
CA ILE A 244 20.97 15.71 9.17
C ILE A 244 20.33 15.98 10.51
N THR A 245 19.32 16.87 10.51
CA THR A 245 18.57 17.21 11.70
C THR A 245 17.10 16.81 11.56
N TRP A 246 16.59 16.09 12.57
CA TRP A 246 15.19 15.72 12.73
C TRP A 246 14.56 16.57 13.82
N HIS A 247 13.48 17.26 13.51
CA HIS A 247 12.67 18.02 14.45
C HIS A 247 11.29 17.38 14.61
N ARG A 248 10.80 17.29 15.83
CA ARG A 248 9.39 17.04 16.13
C ARG A 248 8.88 18.17 17.04
N PRO A 249 8.32 19.24 16.48
CA PRO A 249 7.68 20.30 17.24
C PRO A 249 6.41 19.79 17.94
N SER A 250 5.99 20.47 19.00
CA SER A 250 4.78 20.14 19.78
C SER A 250 3.67 21.18 19.67
N THR A 251 3.87 22.27 18.93
CA THR A 251 2.89 23.33 18.68
C THR A 251 2.99 23.86 17.27
N LEU A 252 1.89 24.40 16.73
CA LEU A 252 1.87 25.01 15.40
C LEU A 252 2.85 26.17 15.31
N THR A 253 2.93 27.02 16.33
CA THR A 253 3.88 28.14 16.37
C THR A 253 5.32 27.67 16.23
N SER A 254 5.75 26.67 17.02
CA SER A 254 7.10 26.12 16.93
C SER A 254 7.40 25.46 15.58
N LEU A 255 6.40 24.86 14.95
CA LEU A 255 6.50 24.32 13.59
C LEU A 255 6.74 25.45 12.56
N LEU A 256 5.98 26.53 12.63
CA LEU A 256 6.11 27.68 11.73
C LEU A 256 7.44 28.40 11.91
N GLU A 257 7.93 28.53 13.16
CA GLU A 257 9.28 29.05 13.44
C GLU A 257 10.38 28.20 12.81
N LEU A 258 10.27 26.87 12.92
CA LEU A 258 11.18 25.94 12.27
C LEU A 258 11.13 26.05 10.74
N LYS A 259 9.93 26.18 10.17
CA LYS A 259 9.74 26.28 8.73
C LYS A 259 10.28 27.61 8.18
N LYS A 260 10.11 28.70 8.91
CA LYS A 260 10.75 29.99 8.59
C LYS A 260 12.28 29.92 8.68
N LYS A 261 12.81 29.28 9.74
CA LYS A 261 14.26 29.11 9.92
C LYS A 261 14.88 28.21 8.86
N PHE A 262 14.15 27.16 8.44
CA PHE A 262 14.58 26.17 7.48
C PHE A 262 13.53 26.00 6.34
N PRO A 263 13.43 26.98 5.40
CA PRO A 263 12.38 26.97 4.38
C PRO A 263 12.40 25.70 3.52
N LYS A 264 13.57 25.13 3.26
CA LYS A 264 13.77 23.89 2.49
C LYS A 264 13.61 22.60 3.32
N ALA A 265 13.30 22.73 4.61
CA ALA A 265 13.04 21.55 5.43
C ALA A 265 11.90 20.70 4.86
N ARG A 266 12.12 19.38 4.78
CA ARG A 266 11.12 18.44 4.31
C ARG A 266 10.16 18.08 5.43
N MET A 267 8.87 18.34 5.20
CA MET A 267 7.80 17.93 6.14
C MET A 267 7.57 16.41 6.01
N ILE A 268 7.41 15.74 7.14
CA ILE A 268 7.18 14.30 7.22
C ILE A 268 6.01 14.03 8.17
N THR A 269 5.02 13.26 7.73
CA THR A 269 4.03 12.59 8.58
C THR A 269 4.35 11.10 8.66
N GLY A 270 4.10 10.34 7.60
CA GLY A 270 4.34 8.90 7.54
C GLY A 270 5.58 8.47 6.77
N ASN A 271 6.33 9.38 6.18
CA ASN A 271 7.54 9.12 5.38
C ASN A 271 7.34 8.21 4.15
N THR A 272 6.12 7.93 3.74
CA THR A 272 5.82 6.95 2.69
C THR A 272 6.28 7.36 1.29
N GLU A 273 6.33 8.66 0.98
CA GLU A 273 6.96 9.18 -0.25
C GLU A 273 8.42 9.58 -0.01
N VAL A 274 8.72 10.27 1.10
CA VAL A 274 10.08 10.74 1.39
C VAL A 274 11.06 9.57 1.54
N GLY A 275 10.61 8.44 2.13
CA GLY A 275 11.40 7.21 2.20
C GLY A 275 11.74 6.64 0.83
N ILE A 276 10.83 6.73 -0.14
CA ILE A 276 11.07 6.36 -1.54
C ILE A 276 12.05 7.34 -2.20
N GLU A 277 11.88 8.63 -1.98
CA GLU A 277 12.74 9.68 -2.53
C GLU A 277 14.19 9.52 -2.05
N THR A 278 14.40 9.26 -0.77
CA THR A 278 15.74 9.09 -0.20
C THR A 278 16.38 7.77 -0.61
N ARG A 279 15.63 6.68 -0.67
CA ARG A 279 16.16 5.34 -0.94
C ARG A 279 16.39 5.05 -2.42
N PHE A 280 15.43 5.43 -3.27
CA PHE A 280 15.45 5.05 -4.70
C PHE A 280 15.80 6.19 -5.64
N LYS A 281 15.52 7.46 -5.24
CA LYS A 281 15.88 8.64 -6.01
C LYS A 281 17.14 9.33 -5.48
N ASN A 282 17.69 8.82 -4.38
CA ASN A 282 18.89 9.35 -3.72
C ASN A 282 18.81 10.85 -3.38
N LEU A 283 17.59 11.34 -3.09
CA LEU A 283 17.40 12.72 -2.66
C LEU A 283 17.89 12.89 -1.21
N GLU A 284 18.61 13.95 -0.95
CA GLU A 284 19.14 14.27 0.36
C GLU A 284 18.39 15.44 0.99
N TYR A 285 17.92 15.26 2.23
CA TYR A 285 17.24 16.26 3.02
C TYR A 285 18.04 16.53 4.29
N VAL A 286 18.58 17.73 4.43
CA VAL A 286 19.42 18.13 5.59
C VAL A 286 18.56 18.34 6.83
N THR A 287 17.32 18.83 6.65
CA THR A 287 16.39 19.11 7.75
C THR A 287 15.05 18.44 7.49
N LEU A 288 14.60 17.65 8.47
CA LEU A 288 13.35 16.91 8.45
C LEU A 288 12.47 17.39 9.61
N ILE A 289 11.19 17.68 9.34
CA ILE A 289 10.23 18.12 10.38
C ILE A 289 9.06 17.15 10.42
N HIS A 290 8.93 16.43 11.54
CA HIS A 290 7.88 15.46 11.78
C HIS A 290 6.65 16.13 12.40
N THR A 291 5.52 16.07 11.71
CA THR A 291 4.32 16.88 12.00
C THR A 291 3.40 16.31 13.07
N ILE A 292 3.53 15.02 13.39
CA ILE A 292 2.56 14.27 14.20
C ILE A 292 2.40 14.83 15.64
N GLY A 293 3.41 15.53 16.14
CA GLY A 293 3.40 16.14 17.48
C GLY A 293 2.58 17.42 17.61
N VAL A 294 2.03 17.96 16.51
CA VAL A 294 1.31 19.24 16.49
C VAL A 294 -0.20 18.98 16.55
N PRO A 295 -0.88 19.30 17.66
CA PRO A 295 -2.29 18.96 17.85
C PRO A 295 -3.21 19.55 16.78
N GLU A 296 -2.98 20.81 16.37
CA GLU A 296 -3.80 21.53 15.38
C GLU A 296 -3.79 20.84 14.00
N LEU A 297 -2.72 20.10 13.69
CA LEU A 297 -2.64 19.33 12.45
C LEU A 297 -3.32 17.95 12.54
N ASN A 298 -3.72 17.53 13.73
CA ASN A 298 -4.39 16.24 13.96
C ASN A 298 -5.90 16.40 14.19
N GLU A 299 -6.46 17.58 13.94
CA GLU A 299 -7.89 17.83 14.03
C GLU A 299 -8.62 17.14 12.86
N LEU A 300 -9.72 16.46 13.17
CA LEU A 300 -10.58 15.77 12.20
C LEU A 300 -12.02 15.91 12.67
N THR A 301 -12.79 16.72 11.96
CA THR A 301 -14.18 17.06 12.30
C THR A 301 -15.08 17.05 11.08
N SER A 302 -16.38 17.03 11.31
CA SER A 302 -17.37 17.16 10.25
C SER A 302 -18.54 18.03 10.70
N ASP A 303 -19.10 18.81 9.77
CA ASP A 303 -20.27 19.66 9.99
C ASP A 303 -21.58 18.90 9.69
N GLU A 304 -22.69 19.47 10.09
CA GLU A 304 -24.02 18.89 9.87
C GLU A 304 -24.39 18.78 8.38
N ASP A 305 -23.81 19.60 7.53
CA ASP A 305 -24.01 19.58 6.07
C ASP A 305 -23.17 18.49 5.36
N GLY A 306 -22.40 17.69 6.11
CA GLY A 306 -21.50 16.67 5.60
C GLY A 306 -20.13 17.18 5.15
N THR A 307 -19.80 18.44 5.40
CA THR A 307 -18.46 18.98 5.17
C THR A 307 -17.47 18.31 6.12
N VAL A 308 -16.32 17.84 5.60
CA VAL A 308 -15.25 17.18 6.37
C VAL A 308 -14.02 18.07 6.42
N HIS A 309 -13.49 18.30 7.63
CA HIS A 309 -12.29 19.08 7.90
C HIS A 309 -11.16 18.16 8.32
N VAL A 310 -10.10 18.08 7.51
CA VAL A 310 -9.00 17.13 7.67
C VAL A 310 -7.69 17.86 7.93
N GLY A 311 -7.16 17.75 9.15
CA GLY A 311 -5.89 18.34 9.53
C GLY A 311 -4.69 17.76 8.78
N GLY A 312 -3.63 18.57 8.63
CA GLY A 312 -2.47 18.25 7.79
C GLY A 312 -1.68 17.01 8.19
N ALA A 313 -1.80 16.53 9.44
CA ALA A 313 -1.14 15.32 9.92
C ALA A 313 -2.11 14.15 10.14
N VAL A 314 -3.41 14.32 9.90
CA VAL A 314 -4.40 13.24 9.97
C VAL A 314 -4.05 12.13 9.00
N THR A 315 -3.95 10.90 9.51
CA THR A 315 -3.62 9.74 8.68
C THR A 315 -4.83 9.28 7.85
N LEU A 316 -4.55 8.61 6.72
CA LEU A 316 -5.61 8.08 5.87
C LEU A 316 -6.47 7.04 6.60
N ALA A 317 -5.88 6.26 7.52
CA ALA A 317 -6.64 5.32 8.35
C ALA A 317 -7.56 6.03 9.37
N GLN A 318 -7.13 7.16 9.95
CA GLN A 318 -8.01 7.98 10.81
C GLN A 318 -9.17 8.57 10.00
N LEU A 319 -8.86 9.08 8.80
CA LEU A 319 -9.89 9.58 7.88
C LEU A 319 -10.87 8.48 7.49
N GLU A 320 -10.38 7.30 7.06
CA GLU A 320 -11.20 6.14 6.71
C GLU A 320 -12.17 5.76 7.85
N HIS A 321 -11.67 5.70 9.07
CA HIS A 321 -12.49 5.40 10.24
C HIS A 321 -13.53 6.48 10.53
N HIS A 322 -13.17 7.77 10.41
CA HIS A 322 -14.09 8.88 10.60
C HIS A 322 -15.22 8.88 9.55
N LEU A 323 -14.87 8.70 8.27
CA LEU A 323 -15.87 8.60 7.19
C LEU A 323 -16.80 7.40 7.38
N ALA A 324 -16.27 6.25 7.80
CA ALA A 324 -17.09 5.08 8.14
C ALA A 324 -18.06 5.37 9.28
N SER A 325 -17.65 6.09 10.32
CA SER A 325 -18.52 6.48 11.44
C SER A 325 -19.65 7.41 11.02
N MET A 326 -19.38 8.35 10.09
CA MET A 326 -20.40 9.23 9.52
C MET A 326 -21.48 8.44 8.75
N LEU A 327 -21.07 7.37 8.05
CA LEU A 327 -21.99 6.53 7.27
C LEU A 327 -22.81 5.58 8.16
N LEU A 328 -22.26 5.08 9.27
CA LEU A 328 -22.95 4.21 10.21
C LEU A 328 -23.95 4.95 11.09
N GLY A 329 -23.75 6.23 11.35
CA GLY A 329 -24.64 7.07 12.15
C GLY A 329 -25.98 7.41 11.49
N ASN A 330 -26.18 7.05 10.22
CA ASN A 330 -27.39 7.34 9.46
C ASN A 330 -28.09 6.03 9.01
N PRO A 331 -28.98 5.43 9.85
CA PRO A 331 -29.61 4.14 9.56
C PRO A 331 -30.61 4.16 8.36
N ASP A 332 -31.01 5.32 7.89
CA ASP A 332 -31.81 5.45 6.67
C ASP A 332 -30.93 5.39 5.42
N SER A 333 -30.29 4.22 5.22
CA SER A 333 -29.47 3.94 4.05
C SER A 333 -30.24 3.93 2.70
N SER A 334 -31.57 4.01 2.72
CA SER A 334 -32.39 4.27 1.54
C SER A 334 -32.41 5.76 1.16
N ALA A 335 -32.06 6.69 2.07
CA ALA A 335 -31.80 8.10 1.77
C ALA A 335 -30.32 8.34 1.39
N SER A 336 -29.70 7.40 0.71
CA SER A 336 -28.26 7.26 0.41
C SER A 336 -27.62 8.40 -0.39
N HIS A 337 -28.30 9.49 -0.63
CA HIS A 337 -27.83 10.56 -1.50
C HIS A 337 -27.84 11.94 -0.85
N SER A 338 -28.25 12.04 0.43
CA SER A 338 -28.28 13.31 1.12
C SER A 338 -26.96 13.57 1.84
N HIS A 339 -26.24 14.61 1.45
CA HIS A 339 -25.06 15.20 2.12
C HIS A 339 -23.76 14.37 2.17
N HIS A 340 -23.78 13.06 1.84
CA HIS A 340 -22.65 12.16 2.01
C HIS A 340 -21.98 11.64 0.72
N GLY A 341 -22.35 12.14 -0.47
CA GLY A 341 -21.77 11.66 -1.73
C GLY A 341 -20.24 11.72 -1.80
N ASN A 342 -19.64 12.83 -1.36
CA ASN A 342 -18.19 12.97 -1.29
C ASN A 342 -17.58 12.05 -0.20
N VAL A 343 -18.27 11.87 0.92
CA VAL A 343 -17.88 10.97 2.02
C VAL A 343 -17.82 9.53 1.52
N ILE A 344 -18.86 9.07 0.81
CA ILE A 344 -18.92 7.74 0.20
C ILE A 344 -17.79 7.55 -0.81
N ALA A 345 -17.59 8.52 -1.72
CA ALA A 345 -16.54 8.43 -2.74
C ALA A 345 -15.14 8.36 -2.13
N MET A 346 -14.87 9.13 -1.05
CA MET A 346 -13.61 9.04 -0.31
C MET A 346 -13.45 7.72 0.43
N ALA A 347 -14.47 7.24 1.12
CA ALA A 347 -14.43 5.97 1.87
C ALA A 347 -14.21 4.78 0.93
N ASP A 348 -14.95 4.73 -0.20
CA ASP A 348 -14.80 3.69 -1.23
C ASP A 348 -13.38 3.69 -1.82
N MET A 349 -12.80 4.87 -2.07
CA MET A 349 -11.47 4.97 -2.66
C MET A 349 -10.36 4.63 -1.67
N LEU A 350 -10.48 5.03 -0.40
CA LEU A 350 -9.50 4.74 0.65
C LEU A 350 -9.31 3.24 0.84
N ARG A 351 -10.36 2.46 0.64
CA ARG A 351 -10.31 0.99 0.67
C ARG A 351 -9.32 0.40 -0.35
N TRP A 352 -9.13 1.08 -1.49
CA TRP A 352 -8.23 0.67 -2.58
C TRP A 352 -6.93 1.48 -2.61
N PHE A 353 -6.76 2.39 -1.65
CA PHE A 353 -5.58 3.23 -1.55
C PHE A 353 -4.45 2.50 -0.83
N ALA A 354 -3.42 2.08 -1.54
CA ALA A 354 -2.26 1.40 -1.00
C ALA A 354 -2.64 0.27 0.00
N SER A 355 -1.76 -0.03 0.94
CA SER A 355 -2.01 -1.01 1.99
C SER A 355 -2.43 -0.36 3.30
N SER A 356 -3.02 -1.14 4.20
CA SER A 356 -3.35 -0.71 5.56
C SER A 356 -2.10 -0.20 6.30
N GLN A 357 -0.92 -0.82 6.11
CA GLN A 357 0.34 -0.36 6.69
C GLN A 357 0.76 1.04 6.20
N ILE A 358 0.41 1.39 4.97
CA ILE A 358 0.65 2.73 4.41
C ILE A 358 -0.42 3.70 4.91
N ARG A 359 -1.71 3.34 4.85
CA ARG A 359 -2.80 4.21 5.33
C ARG A 359 -2.66 4.58 6.79
N ASN A 360 -2.10 3.69 7.61
CA ASN A 360 -1.87 3.91 9.04
C ASN A 360 -0.90 5.05 9.37
N VAL A 361 -0.06 5.46 8.42
CA VAL A 361 0.96 6.50 8.64
C VAL A 361 0.93 7.65 7.61
N ALA A 362 0.48 7.40 6.39
CA ALA A 362 0.35 8.41 5.34
C ALA A 362 -0.79 9.38 5.65
N SER A 363 -0.60 10.68 5.38
CA SER A 363 -1.65 11.70 5.55
C SER A 363 -2.23 12.18 4.21
N LEU A 364 -3.47 12.67 4.25
CA LEU A 364 -4.13 13.26 3.08
C LEU A 364 -3.35 14.47 2.56
N ALA A 365 -2.87 15.35 3.47
CA ALA A 365 -2.05 16.49 3.09
C ALA A 365 -0.70 16.08 2.48
N GLY A 366 -0.08 14.99 3.00
CA GLY A 366 1.14 14.44 2.43
C GLY A 366 0.93 13.93 0.99
N ASN A 367 -0.19 13.24 0.74
CA ASN A 367 -0.59 12.81 -0.60
C ASN A 367 -0.83 14.00 -1.54
N LEU A 368 -1.55 15.01 -1.06
CA LEU A 368 -1.84 16.24 -1.79
C LEU A 368 -0.54 17.00 -2.16
N CYS A 369 0.36 17.20 -1.18
CA CYS A 369 1.64 17.90 -1.39
C CYS A 369 2.65 17.12 -2.26
N THR A 370 2.53 15.81 -2.34
CA THR A 370 3.28 14.98 -3.30
C THR A 370 2.89 15.31 -4.74
N ALA A 371 1.66 15.80 -4.95
CA ALA A 371 1.10 16.20 -6.24
C ALA A 371 1.32 15.15 -7.34
N SER A 372 1.14 13.88 -7.00
CA SER A 372 1.24 12.79 -7.98
C SER A 372 0.09 12.91 -8.98
N PRO A 373 0.36 12.87 -10.30
CA PRO A 373 -0.70 12.90 -11.31
C PRO A 373 -1.63 11.68 -11.29
N ILE A 374 -1.25 10.64 -10.55
CA ILE A 374 -2.01 9.38 -10.41
C ILE A 374 -2.45 9.14 -8.97
N SER A 375 -2.53 10.19 -8.14
CA SER A 375 -3.07 10.09 -6.79
C SER A 375 -4.54 9.66 -6.84
N ASP A 376 -4.92 8.71 -6.00
CA ASP A 376 -6.30 8.19 -5.94
C ASP A 376 -7.28 9.20 -5.30
N MET A 377 -6.79 10.02 -4.35
CA MET A 377 -7.65 10.96 -3.63
C MET A 377 -7.82 12.32 -4.34
N ASN A 378 -6.79 12.79 -5.05
CA ASN A 378 -6.82 14.12 -5.66
C ASN A 378 -7.99 14.32 -6.64
N PRO A 379 -8.37 13.36 -7.50
CA PRO A 379 -9.56 13.50 -8.35
C PRO A 379 -10.86 13.71 -7.60
N ILE A 380 -11.02 13.04 -6.44
CA ILE A 380 -12.21 13.21 -5.58
C ILE A 380 -12.24 14.60 -4.97
N LEU A 381 -11.12 15.02 -4.38
CA LEU A 381 -11.01 16.35 -3.79
C LEU A 381 -11.23 17.46 -4.81
N LEU A 382 -10.75 17.26 -6.06
CA LEU A 382 -10.95 18.23 -7.16
C LEU A 382 -12.41 18.29 -7.59
N ALA A 383 -13.08 17.14 -7.81
CA ALA A 383 -14.50 17.08 -8.17
C ALA A 383 -15.42 17.61 -7.04
N ALA A 384 -15.00 17.44 -5.78
CA ALA A 384 -15.68 17.97 -4.62
C ALA A 384 -15.54 19.49 -4.44
N ASN A 385 -14.67 20.16 -5.23
CA ASN A 385 -14.29 21.57 -5.04
C ASN A 385 -13.68 21.83 -3.66
N ALA A 386 -12.83 20.93 -3.18
CA ALA A 386 -12.17 21.07 -1.90
C ALA A 386 -11.28 22.30 -1.83
N GLN A 387 -11.01 22.75 -0.61
CA GLN A 387 -10.20 23.94 -0.29
C GLN A 387 -9.10 23.52 0.67
N VAL A 388 -7.97 24.22 0.60
CA VAL A 388 -6.78 23.93 1.41
C VAL A 388 -6.37 25.20 2.15
N ASP A 389 -6.39 25.16 3.49
CA ASP A 389 -5.85 26.21 4.31
C ASP A 389 -4.36 26.03 4.51
N VAL A 390 -3.60 27.05 4.18
CA VAL A 390 -2.15 27.12 4.34
C VAL A 390 -1.76 28.28 5.23
N VAL A 391 -0.73 28.09 6.02
CA VAL A 391 -0.25 29.05 7.01
C VAL A 391 1.26 29.20 6.93
N SER A 392 1.75 30.42 7.07
CA SER A 392 3.16 30.75 7.33
C SER A 392 3.28 31.71 8.52
N LEU A 393 4.45 31.78 9.16
CA LEU A 393 4.64 32.61 10.36
C LEU A 393 4.39 34.08 10.09
N ASP A 394 4.88 34.62 8.98
CA ASP A 394 4.78 36.04 8.64
C ASP A 394 3.61 36.36 7.69
N GLY A 395 3.24 35.39 6.82
CA GLY A 395 2.19 35.60 5.81
C GLY A 395 0.77 35.33 6.31
N GLY A 396 0.63 34.85 7.55
CA GLY A 396 -0.68 34.46 8.10
C GLY A 396 -1.29 33.23 7.39
N GLN A 397 -2.62 33.20 7.39
CA GLN A 397 -3.41 32.12 6.79
C GLN A 397 -4.05 32.58 5.49
N ARG A 398 -4.05 31.68 4.48
CA ARG A 398 -4.84 31.83 3.25
C ARG A 398 -5.44 30.50 2.82
N THR A 399 -6.57 30.57 2.12
CA THR A 399 -7.27 29.40 1.58
C THR A 399 -7.01 29.30 0.08
N ILE A 400 -6.62 28.12 -0.40
CA ILE A 400 -6.39 27.85 -1.82
C ILE A 400 -7.48 26.89 -2.30
N PRO A 401 -8.32 27.27 -3.28
CA PRO A 401 -9.17 26.32 -3.98
C PRO A 401 -8.34 25.25 -4.69
N LEU A 402 -8.75 23.99 -4.63
CA LEU A 402 -7.92 22.87 -5.11
C LEU A 402 -7.62 22.93 -6.61
N ASN A 403 -8.49 23.51 -7.43
CA ASN A 403 -8.25 23.74 -8.84
C ASN A 403 -7.05 24.67 -9.16
N ASN A 404 -6.61 25.46 -8.16
CA ASN A 404 -5.44 26.34 -8.23
C ASN A 404 -4.21 25.78 -7.48
N PHE A 405 -4.34 24.60 -6.87
CA PHE A 405 -3.31 24.03 -6.01
C PHE A 405 -2.17 23.35 -6.80
N PHE A 406 -2.50 22.63 -7.87
CA PHE A 406 -1.54 21.91 -8.70
C PHE A 406 -1.06 22.77 -9.87
N ILE A 407 0.19 23.25 -9.83
CA ILE A 407 0.75 24.18 -10.82
C ILE A 407 1.70 23.52 -11.84
N GLY A 408 1.94 22.23 -11.73
CA GLY A 408 2.79 21.45 -12.63
C GLY A 408 3.13 20.07 -12.07
N TYR A 409 3.89 19.28 -12.85
CA TYR A 409 4.29 17.94 -12.42
C TYR A 409 5.02 17.98 -11.08
N ARG A 410 4.41 17.39 -10.03
CA ARG A 410 4.90 17.40 -8.64
C ARG A 410 5.19 18.81 -8.11
N LYS A 411 4.43 19.81 -8.55
CA LYS A 411 4.54 21.21 -8.10
C LYS A 411 3.20 21.72 -7.60
N ILE A 412 3.23 22.40 -6.48
CA ILE A 412 2.06 22.95 -5.77
C ILE A 412 2.20 24.45 -5.57
N ALA A 413 1.08 25.12 -5.33
CA ALA A 413 0.99 26.58 -5.17
C ALA A 413 1.37 27.06 -3.76
N LEU A 414 2.22 26.34 -3.04
CA LEU A 414 2.77 26.73 -1.75
C LEU A 414 4.13 27.40 -1.93
N THR A 415 4.39 28.42 -1.10
CA THR A 415 5.76 28.95 -0.90
C THR A 415 6.56 27.99 -0.02
N GLU A 416 7.89 28.17 0.03
CA GLU A 416 8.77 27.33 0.86
C GLU A 416 8.48 27.44 2.37
N GLU A 417 7.84 28.52 2.83
CA GLU A 417 7.54 28.76 4.25
C GLU A 417 6.13 28.33 4.64
N GLU A 418 5.24 28.08 3.68
CA GLU A 418 3.87 27.68 3.93
C GLU A 418 3.75 26.18 4.24
N ILE A 419 2.80 25.85 5.10
CA ILE A 419 2.39 24.48 5.41
C ILE A 419 0.89 24.33 5.23
N VAL A 420 0.44 23.13 4.86
CA VAL A 420 -0.99 22.77 4.86
C VAL A 420 -1.41 22.50 6.30
N VAL A 421 -2.40 23.25 6.79
CA VAL A 421 -2.98 23.04 8.12
C VAL A 421 -4.27 22.25 8.06
N MET A 422 -5.17 22.60 7.12
CA MET A 422 -6.48 21.96 7.01
C MET A 422 -6.89 21.78 5.55
N ILE A 423 -7.60 20.69 5.28
CA ILE A 423 -8.27 20.43 4.00
C ILE A 423 -9.76 20.38 4.28
N HIS A 424 -10.54 21.20 3.57
CA HIS A 424 -11.99 21.27 3.68
C HIS A 424 -12.60 20.56 2.47
N VAL A 425 -13.36 19.52 2.72
CA VAL A 425 -14.10 18.77 1.68
C VAL A 425 -15.58 19.04 1.88
N PRO A 426 -16.20 19.86 1.01
CA PRO A 426 -17.62 20.21 1.15
C PRO A 426 -18.53 18.99 1.15
N GLY A 427 -19.62 19.04 1.92
CA GLY A 427 -20.71 18.09 1.83
C GLY A 427 -21.41 18.15 0.47
N THR A 428 -22.28 17.19 0.18
CA THR A 428 -23.09 17.14 -1.03
C THR A 428 -24.54 17.52 -0.75
N GLN A 429 -25.23 18.07 -1.75
CA GLN A 429 -26.66 18.33 -1.65
C GLN A 429 -27.47 17.07 -2.02
N THR A 430 -28.74 17.03 -1.60
CA THR A 430 -29.63 15.88 -1.82
C THR A 430 -29.88 15.52 -3.30
N ASN A 431 -29.65 16.48 -4.20
CA ASN A 431 -29.78 16.30 -5.65
C ASN A 431 -28.42 16.14 -6.37
N GLU A 432 -27.36 15.86 -5.62
CA GLU A 432 -26.02 15.61 -6.16
C GLU A 432 -25.64 14.14 -6.04
N TYR A 433 -25.02 13.62 -7.08
CA TYR A 433 -24.53 12.25 -7.20
C TYR A 433 -23.02 12.29 -7.43
N VAL A 434 -22.29 11.49 -6.65
CA VAL A 434 -20.83 11.45 -6.69
C VAL A 434 -20.37 10.00 -6.79
N ARG A 435 -19.39 9.73 -7.68
CA ARG A 435 -18.74 8.42 -7.78
C ARG A 435 -17.28 8.57 -8.16
N ALA A 436 -16.42 7.79 -7.54
CA ALA A 436 -15.01 7.67 -7.88
C ALA A 436 -14.74 6.31 -8.53
N TYR A 437 -13.76 6.29 -9.44
CA TYR A 437 -13.37 5.10 -10.20
C TYR A 437 -11.84 5.00 -10.23
N LYS A 438 -11.32 3.77 -10.12
CA LYS A 438 -9.91 3.45 -10.23
C LYS A 438 -9.70 2.22 -11.10
N GLN A 439 -8.74 2.28 -11.99
CA GLN A 439 -8.21 1.12 -12.69
C GLN A 439 -6.72 0.99 -12.43
N ALA A 440 -6.31 -0.16 -11.92
CA ALA A 440 -4.92 -0.55 -11.68
C ALA A 440 -4.65 -1.93 -12.29
N LYS A 441 -3.40 -2.39 -12.32
CA LYS A 441 -3.03 -3.72 -12.83
C LYS A 441 -3.46 -4.82 -11.88
N ARG A 442 -3.36 -4.57 -10.57
CA ARG A 442 -3.83 -5.44 -9.49
C ARG A 442 -5.00 -4.77 -8.79
N ARG A 443 -5.75 -5.55 -8.05
CA ARG A 443 -6.91 -5.05 -7.33
C ARG A 443 -6.51 -4.25 -6.09
N ASP A 444 -5.63 -4.83 -5.28
CA ASP A 444 -5.22 -4.28 -4.00
C ASP A 444 -3.76 -3.79 -4.09
N ASP A 445 -3.42 -2.77 -3.32
CA ASP A 445 -2.07 -2.21 -3.17
C ASP A 445 -1.36 -1.95 -4.51
N ASP A 446 -2.03 -1.24 -5.41
CA ASP A 446 -1.46 -0.92 -6.72
C ASP A 446 -1.73 0.52 -7.16
N ILE A 447 -0.81 1.02 -7.98
CA ILE A 447 -0.85 2.38 -8.54
C ILE A 447 -1.87 2.43 -9.66
N SER A 448 -2.69 3.48 -9.68
CA SER A 448 -3.67 3.73 -10.74
C SER A 448 -3.02 3.86 -12.12
N ILE A 449 -3.58 3.17 -13.11
CA ILE A 449 -3.32 3.44 -14.53
C ILE A 449 -4.05 4.73 -14.93
N ALA A 450 -5.32 4.83 -14.54
CA ALA A 450 -6.16 6.02 -14.60
C ALA A 450 -7.20 5.93 -13.47
N ASN A 451 -7.61 7.09 -12.97
CA ASN A 451 -8.71 7.22 -12.04
C ASN A 451 -9.51 8.48 -12.32
N ALA A 452 -10.73 8.52 -11.85
CA ALA A 452 -11.61 9.66 -12.05
C ALA A 452 -12.62 9.79 -10.90
N CYS A 453 -13.09 11.01 -10.68
CA CYS A 453 -14.25 11.26 -9.88
C CYS A 453 -15.19 12.17 -10.66
N PHE A 454 -16.49 11.85 -10.60
CA PHE A 454 -17.56 12.62 -11.21
C PHE A 454 -18.55 13.03 -10.10
N ARG A 455 -18.98 14.28 -10.14
CA ARG A 455 -20.05 14.82 -9.32
C ARG A 455 -21.01 15.53 -10.23
N CYS A 456 -22.29 15.17 -10.23
CA CYS A 456 -23.32 15.87 -10.99
C CYS A 456 -24.44 16.35 -10.10
N GLN A 457 -25.12 17.40 -10.56
CA GLN A 457 -26.30 17.97 -9.92
C GLN A 457 -27.52 17.77 -10.81
N ILE A 458 -28.61 17.27 -10.23
CA ILE A 458 -29.89 17.04 -10.88
C ILE A 458 -30.86 18.16 -10.49
N ASP A 459 -31.67 18.62 -11.44
CA ASP A 459 -32.71 19.63 -11.21
C ASP A 459 -33.75 19.08 -10.21
N SER A 460 -33.92 19.78 -9.09
CA SER A 460 -34.79 19.33 -7.99
C SER A 460 -36.29 19.29 -8.41
N THR A 461 -36.66 20.02 -9.45
CA THR A 461 -38.06 20.11 -9.93
C THR A 461 -38.37 19.00 -10.91
N SER A 462 -37.59 18.87 -11.97
CA SER A 462 -37.79 17.88 -13.03
C SER A 462 -37.19 16.50 -12.75
N LYS A 463 -36.27 16.40 -11.80
CA LYS A 463 -35.64 15.14 -11.30
C LYS A 463 -34.97 14.23 -12.34
N ASN A 464 -34.98 14.60 -13.61
CA ASN A 464 -34.39 13.86 -14.73
C ASN A 464 -33.50 14.75 -15.62
N LEU A 465 -33.24 15.98 -15.21
CA LEU A 465 -32.36 16.90 -15.91
C LEU A 465 -31.08 17.13 -15.12
N MET A 466 -29.94 16.82 -15.72
CA MET A 466 -28.60 17.17 -15.18
C MET A 466 -28.37 18.66 -15.48
N ILE A 467 -28.06 19.42 -14.42
CA ILE A 467 -27.90 20.88 -14.49
C ILE A 467 -26.48 21.34 -14.16
N GLY A 468 -25.61 20.43 -13.74
CA GLY A 468 -24.20 20.70 -13.42
C GLY A 468 -23.40 19.44 -13.35
N MET A 469 -22.09 19.53 -13.63
CA MET A 469 -21.14 18.43 -13.47
C MET A 469 -19.76 18.98 -13.13
N SER A 470 -19.13 18.43 -12.09
CA SER A 470 -17.72 18.64 -11.73
C SER A 470 -16.96 17.35 -11.90
N THR A 471 -15.69 17.43 -12.27
CA THR A 471 -14.88 16.26 -12.59
C THR A 471 -13.48 16.38 -12.03
N GLY A 472 -12.85 15.24 -11.77
CA GLY A 472 -11.41 15.16 -11.45
C GLY A 472 -10.82 13.92 -12.10
N PHE A 473 -9.63 14.04 -12.71
CA PHE A 473 -8.96 12.96 -13.43
C PHE A 473 -7.51 12.82 -13.01
N GLY A 474 -7.10 11.60 -12.74
CA GLY A 474 -5.71 11.22 -12.56
C GLY A 474 -5.21 10.34 -13.70
N GLY A 475 -3.93 10.50 -14.06
CA GLY A 475 -3.29 9.77 -15.15
C GLY A 475 -3.53 10.36 -16.55
N MET A 476 -4.25 11.48 -16.65
CA MET A 476 -4.64 12.11 -17.92
C MET A 476 -3.87 13.39 -18.25
N ALA A 477 -3.04 13.88 -17.35
CA ALA A 477 -2.17 15.03 -17.54
C ALA A 477 -0.94 14.94 -16.63
N ALA A 478 -0.08 15.96 -16.66
CA ALA A 478 1.08 16.09 -15.74
C ALA A 478 0.66 16.37 -14.28
N THR A 479 -0.60 16.76 -14.07
CA THR A 479 -1.23 16.98 -12.75
C THR A 479 -2.58 16.30 -12.72
N THR A 480 -3.22 16.25 -11.54
CA THR A 480 -4.67 16.00 -11.48
C THR A 480 -5.39 17.17 -12.13
N VAL A 481 -6.37 16.91 -12.99
CA VAL A 481 -7.08 17.92 -13.80
C VAL A 481 -8.58 17.72 -13.74
N SER A 482 -9.35 18.83 -13.93
CA SER A 482 -10.77 18.81 -14.27
C SER A 482 -10.98 19.00 -15.76
N SER A 483 -12.17 18.66 -16.27
CA SER A 483 -12.56 18.95 -17.67
C SER A 483 -13.21 20.32 -17.77
N LYS A 484 -12.54 21.25 -18.45
CA LYS A 484 -13.05 22.59 -18.72
C LYS A 484 -14.19 22.58 -19.74
N SER A 485 -14.16 21.66 -20.68
CA SER A 485 -15.22 21.51 -21.67
C SER A 485 -16.52 21.03 -21.03
N ILE A 486 -16.46 20.15 -20.00
CA ILE A 486 -17.62 19.79 -19.17
C ILE A 486 -18.13 21.01 -18.39
N GLU A 487 -17.26 21.76 -17.72
CA GLU A 487 -17.64 22.97 -16.97
C GLU A 487 -18.31 23.99 -17.92
N LYS A 488 -17.76 24.19 -19.10
CA LYS A 488 -18.31 25.08 -20.13
C LYS A 488 -19.69 24.60 -20.66
N LEU A 489 -19.87 23.29 -20.82
CA LEU A 489 -21.14 22.72 -21.27
C LEU A 489 -22.32 23.16 -20.38
N PHE A 490 -22.11 23.26 -19.06
CA PHE A 490 -23.12 23.64 -18.09
C PHE A 490 -23.15 25.13 -17.73
N SER A 491 -22.08 25.89 -18.01
CA SER A 491 -21.95 27.30 -17.63
C SER A 491 -23.01 28.21 -18.20
N ASN A 492 -23.60 27.85 -19.34
CA ASN A 492 -24.66 28.64 -20.02
C ASN A 492 -26.08 28.18 -19.63
N GLY A 493 -26.23 27.43 -18.53
CA GLY A 493 -27.56 26.91 -18.13
C GLY A 493 -28.05 25.74 -18.98
N THR A 494 -27.18 25.07 -19.71
CA THR A 494 -27.50 23.83 -20.44
C THR A 494 -28.02 22.78 -19.45
N LYS A 495 -29.15 22.14 -19.81
CA LYS A 495 -29.73 21.04 -19.06
C LYS A 495 -29.73 19.80 -19.97
N LEU A 496 -29.16 18.71 -19.49
CA LEU A 496 -29.07 17.43 -20.22
C LEU A 496 -30.12 16.47 -19.68
N SER A 497 -30.94 15.92 -20.59
CA SER A 497 -32.00 14.96 -20.22
C SER A 497 -31.46 13.58 -19.95
N LEU A 498 -31.97 12.92 -18.90
CA LEU A 498 -31.72 11.53 -18.54
C LEU A 498 -32.98 10.66 -18.64
N GLN A 499 -34.01 11.13 -19.33
CA GLN A 499 -35.37 10.57 -19.29
C GLN A 499 -35.50 9.19 -19.92
N THR A 500 -34.70 8.89 -20.95
CA THR A 500 -34.71 7.60 -21.66
C THR A 500 -33.31 7.14 -21.96
N LEU A 501 -33.11 5.85 -22.29
CA LEU A 501 -31.80 5.35 -22.80
C LEU A 501 -31.40 6.08 -24.09
N LYS A 502 -32.36 6.53 -24.87
CA LYS A 502 -32.13 7.29 -26.10
C LYS A 502 -31.60 8.70 -25.78
N ASP A 503 -32.21 9.37 -24.81
CA ASP A 503 -31.71 10.65 -24.29
C ASP A 503 -30.38 10.51 -23.57
N GLN A 504 -30.18 9.36 -22.90
CA GLN A 504 -28.90 9.01 -22.28
C GLN A 504 -27.82 8.84 -23.35
N GLU A 505 -28.12 8.25 -24.51
CA GLU A 505 -27.16 8.12 -25.62
C GLU A 505 -26.74 9.50 -26.15
N GLU A 506 -27.64 10.45 -26.30
CA GLU A 506 -27.33 11.82 -26.68
C GLU A 506 -26.52 12.53 -25.60
N THR A 507 -26.96 12.45 -24.35
CA THR A 507 -26.27 13.00 -23.18
C THR A 507 -24.86 12.39 -23.02
N SER A 508 -24.76 11.06 -23.16
CA SER A 508 -23.47 10.37 -23.09
C SER A 508 -22.54 10.83 -24.20
N THR A 509 -23.05 11.00 -25.43
CA THR A 509 -22.27 11.47 -26.56
C THR A 509 -21.75 12.90 -26.35
N MET A 510 -22.57 13.80 -25.83
CA MET A 510 -22.15 15.17 -25.51
C MET A 510 -21.04 15.20 -24.45
N ILE A 511 -21.18 14.42 -23.37
CA ILE A 511 -20.19 14.33 -22.29
C ILE A 511 -18.92 13.67 -22.79
N ILE A 512 -19.00 12.57 -23.54
CA ILE A 512 -17.85 11.86 -24.11
C ILE A 512 -17.07 12.77 -25.06
N ASN A 513 -17.76 13.55 -25.91
CA ASN A 513 -17.10 14.49 -26.82
C ASN A 513 -16.35 15.59 -26.03
N ALA A 514 -16.98 16.18 -25.01
CA ALA A 514 -16.35 17.17 -24.15
C ALA A 514 -15.12 16.62 -23.42
N LEU A 515 -15.21 15.39 -22.90
CA LEU A 515 -14.07 14.73 -22.25
C LEU A 515 -12.96 14.40 -23.25
N THR A 516 -13.29 13.98 -24.45
CA THR A 516 -12.32 13.67 -25.50
C THR A 516 -11.55 14.93 -25.93
N GLU A 517 -12.20 16.09 -25.98
CA GLU A 517 -11.56 17.36 -26.28
C GLU A 517 -10.46 17.70 -25.25
N ASP A 518 -10.71 17.51 -23.95
CA ASP A 518 -9.80 17.89 -22.86
C ASP A 518 -8.76 16.82 -22.53
N LEU A 519 -9.05 15.55 -22.72
CA LEU A 519 -8.31 14.43 -22.15
C LEU A 519 -7.61 13.53 -23.19
N LEU A 520 -7.37 14.05 -24.39
CA LEU A 520 -6.62 13.34 -25.41
C LEU A 520 -5.14 13.30 -25.06
N LEU A 521 -4.60 12.10 -24.85
CA LEU A 521 -3.20 11.90 -24.51
C LEU A 521 -2.32 11.73 -25.75
N SER A 522 -1.12 12.32 -25.71
CA SER A 522 -0.10 12.05 -26.72
C SER A 522 0.32 10.58 -26.70
N PRO A 523 0.57 9.93 -27.87
CA PRO A 523 1.11 8.57 -27.91
C PRO A 523 2.42 8.39 -27.13
N THR A 524 3.18 9.48 -26.92
CA THR A 524 4.46 9.49 -26.19
C THR A 524 4.31 9.91 -24.72
N VAL A 525 3.09 9.92 -24.17
CA VAL A 525 2.87 10.30 -22.76
C VAL A 525 3.68 9.45 -21.80
N PRO A 526 4.29 10.04 -20.75
CA PRO A 526 4.98 9.28 -19.71
C PRO A 526 4.10 8.20 -19.10
N GLY A 527 4.67 6.99 -18.93
CA GLY A 527 3.93 5.81 -18.46
C GLY A 527 3.17 5.07 -19.55
N GLY A 528 3.13 5.57 -20.81
CA GLY A 528 2.52 4.90 -21.96
C GLY A 528 1.01 4.71 -21.86
N MET A 529 0.46 3.76 -22.62
CA MET A 529 -0.95 3.34 -22.63
C MET A 529 -1.96 4.48 -22.95
N ALA A 530 -1.58 5.48 -23.78
CA ALA A 530 -2.42 6.66 -24.05
C ALA A 530 -3.86 6.31 -24.44
N ALA A 531 -4.04 5.50 -25.47
CA ALA A 531 -5.36 5.09 -25.94
C ALA A 531 -6.16 4.33 -24.85
N TYR A 532 -5.51 3.43 -24.13
CA TYR A 532 -6.16 2.68 -23.05
C TYR A 532 -6.63 3.59 -21.91
N ARG A 533 -5.79 4.55 -21.47
CA ARG A 533 -6.18 5.52 -20.42
C ARG A 533 -7.38 6.37 -20.87
N THR A 534 -7.39 6.86 -22.10
CA THR A 534 -8.52 7.61 -22.66
C THR A 534 -9.78 6.75 -22.67
N THR A 535 -9.69 5.50 -23.15
CA THR A 535 -10.84 4.57 -23.15
C THR A 535 -11.36 4.30 -21.74
N LEU A 536 -10.47 4.14 -20.74
CA LEU A 536 -10.87 3.94 -19.35
C LEU A 536 -11.67 5.12 -18.81
N VAL A 537 -11.20 6.34 -19.01
CA VAL A 537 -11.89 7.54 -18.51
C VAL A 537 -13.24 7.73 -19.15
N LEU A 538 -13.37 7.49 -20.46
CA LEU A 538 -14.66 7.52 -21.16
C LEU A 538 -15.60 6.42 -20.64
N SER A 539 -15.07 5.22 -20.37
CA SER A 539 -15.84 4.13 -19.74
C SER A 539 -16.31 4.49 -18.34
N PHE A 540 -15.47 5.18 -17.54
CA PHE A 540 -15.88 5.66 -16.21
C PHE A 540 -17.02 6.66 -16.29
N ALA A 541 -16.99 7.58 -17.27
CA ALA A 541 -18.06 8.52 -17.49
C ALA A 541 -19.39 7.80 -17.83
N SER A 542 -19.35 6.81 -18.72
CA SER A 542 -20.53 6.01 -19.07
C SER A 542 -21.08 5.24 -17.86
N LYS A 543 -20.20 4.64 -17.05
CA LYS A 543 -20.57 3.97 -15.79
C LYS A 543 -21.20 4.94 -14.79
N PHE A 544 -20.66 6.15 -14.69
CA PHE A 544 -21.21 7.17 -13.82
C PHE A 544 -22.61 7.59 -14.23
N LEU A 545 -22.85 7.80 -15.53
CA LEU A 545 -24.19 8.14 -16.04
C LEU A 545 -25.19 7.01 -15.76
N ALA A 546 -24.80 5.76 -16.01
CA ALA A 546 -25.62 4.60 -15.67
C ALA A 546 -25.94 4.52 -14.16
N HIS A 547 -24.96 4.83 -13.31
CA HIS A 547 -25.18 4.90 -11.86
C HIS A 547 -26.20 5.98 -11.48
N VAL A 548 -26.08 7.19 -12.02
CA VAL A 548 -27.04 8.29 -11.75
C VAL A 548 -28.44 7.89 -12.14
N VAL A 549 -28.62 7.28 -13.32
CA VAL A 549 -29.91 6.81 -13.80
C VAL A 549 -30.50 5.71 -12.91
N SER A 550 -29.65 4.76 -12.45
CA SER A 550 -30.06 3.72 -11.49
C SER A 550 -30.60 4.33 -10.20
N CYS A 551 -29.86 5.28 -9.62
CA CYS A 551 -30.28 5.95 -8.40
C CYS A 551 -31.58 6.75 -8.55
N LEU A 552 -31.77 7.40 -9.68
CA LEU A 552 -33.03 8.14 -10.01
C LEU A 552 -34.23 7.19 -10.12
N ASN A 553 -34.02 5.97 -10.61
CA ASN A 553 -35.05 4.94 -10.70
C ASN A 553 -35.46 4.36 -9.35
N GLU A 554 -34.50 4.10 -8.49
CA GLU A 554 -34.75 3.57 -7.15
C GLU A 554 -35.53 4.55 -6.25
N GLY A 555 -35.19 5.86 -6.34
CA GLY A 555 -35.84 6.89 -5.53
C GLY A 555 -37.22 7.39 -6.00
N ASN A 556 -37.63 7.11 -7.22
CA ASN A 556 -38.82 7.74 -7.86
C ASN A 556 -39.80 6.78 -8.58
N GLY A 557 -39.76 5.48 -8.26
CA GLY A 557 -40.72 4.54 -8.85
C GLY A 557 -40.62 4.34 -10.36
N GLY A 558 -39.40 4.44 -10.92
CA GLY A 558 -39.14 4.13 -12.33
C GLY A 558 -39.29 5.34 -13.28
N VAL A 559 -38.60 6.45 -12.96
CA VAL A 559 -38.65 7.71 -13.76
C VAL A 559 -37.94 7.57 -15.12
N VAL A 560 -36.96 6.66 -15.22
CA VAL A 560 -36.22 6.43 -16.46
C VAL A 560 -36.57 5.05 -17.02
N GLN A 561 -37.17 4.99 -18.19
CA GLN A 561 -37.56 3.74 -18.84
C GLN A 561 -36.39 3.12 -19.60
N GLY A 562 -36.27 1.79 -19.54
CA GLY A 562 -35.42 1.03 -20.43
C GLY A 562 -34.05 0.63 -19.94
N MET A 563 -33.80 0.61 -18.62
CA MET A 563 -32.63 -0.09 -18.03
C MET A 563 -32.95 -1.58 -17.80
N ASP A 564 -32.12 -2.45 -18.32
CA ASP A 564 -32.16 -3.87 -18.02
C ASP A 564 -31.16 -4.26 -16.91
N GLU A 565 -31.18 -5.51 -16.48
CA GLU A 565 -30.25 -6.02 -15.45
C GLU A 565 -28.76 -5.87 -15.82
N ARG A 566 -28.44 -5.83 -17.12
CA ARG A 566 -27.07 -5.64 -17.60
C ARG A 566 -26.64 -4.19 -17.43
N ASP A 567 -27.52 -3.23 -17.69
CA ASP A 567 -27.24 -1.80 -17.51
C ASP A 567 -27.03 -1.48 -16.02
N ILE A 568 -27.84 -2.09 -15.13
CA ILE A 568 -27.68 -1.98 -13.68
C ILE A 568 -26.33 -2.58 -13.25
N SER A 569 -25.97 -3.75 -13.78
CA SER A 569 -24.68 -4.41 -13.51
C SER A 569 -23.47 -3.56 -13.94
N VAL A 570 -23.59 -2.81 -15.05
CA VAL A 570 -22.53 -1.89 -15.50
C VAL A 570 -22.31 -0.74 -14.51
N SER A 571 -23.37 -0.27 -13.82
CA SER A 571 -23.27 0.81 -12.84
C SER A 571 -22.59 0.40 -11.55
N GLU A 572 -22.57 -0.89 -11.23
CA GLU A 572 -22.00 -1.39 -9.99
C GLU A 572 -20.47 -1.23 -9.96
N THR A 573 -19.97 -0.64 -8.87
CA THR A 573 -18.55 -0.73 -8.54
C THR A 573 -18.26 -2.12 -7.99
N PHE A 574 -17.07 -2.64 -8.26
CA PHE A 574 -16.66 -3.94 -7.75
C PHE A 574 -16.45 -3.86 -6.23
N LEU A 575 -17.44 -4.29 -5.45
CA LEU A 575 -17.36 -4.33 -3.98
C LEU A 575 -16.60 -5.57 -3.51
N ALA A 576 -15.81 -5.42 -2.45
CA ALA A 576 -15.08 -6.54 -1.86
C ALA A 576 -16.02 -7.65 -1.34
N SER A 577 -17.21 -7.26 -0.86
CA SER A 577 -18.26 -8.18 -0.43
C SER A 577 -18.82 -9.10 -1.54
N LYS A 578 -18.62 -8.71 -2.81
CA LYS A 578 -19.03 -9.50 -3.99
C LYS A 578 -17.86 -10.25 -4.63
N ARG A 579 -16.83 -10.60 -3.87
CA ARG A 579 -15.75 -11.46 -4.39
C ARG A 579 -16.36 -12.78 -4.85
N PRO A 580 -16.11 -13.20 -6.11
CA PRO A 580 -16.54 -14.53 -6.51
C PRO A 580 -15.88 -15.58 -5.61
N VAL A 581 -16.65 -16.58 -5.20
CA VAL A 581 -16.12 -17.73 -4.47
C VAL A 581 -15.00 -18.33 -5.29
N THR A 582 -13.81 -18.44 -4.71
CA THR A 582 -12.68 -19.05 -5.42
C THR A 582 -12.99 -20.51 -5.74
N SER A 583 -12.67 -20.94 -6.96
CA SER A 583 -12.88 -22.30 -7.45
C SER A 583 -12.20 -23.41 -6.63
N GLY A 584 -11.56 -23.08 -5.52
CA GLY A 584 -10.82 -24.01 -4.66
C GLY A 584 -11.54 -24.43 -3.38
N VAL A 585 -12.86 -24.30 -3.30
CA VAL A 585 -13.62 -24.68 -2.09
C VAL A 585 -13.84 -26.19 -1.96
N GLN A 586 -13.54 -26.97 -3.01
CA GLN A 586 -13.71 -28.42 -2.99
C GLN A 586 -12.54 -29.09 -2.26
N SER A 587 -12.86 -29.85 -1.23
CA SER A 587 -11.93 -30.71 -0.53
C SER A 587 -11.77 -32.02 -1.30
N TYR A 588 -10.56 -32.37 -1.64
CA TYR A 588 -10.25 -33.67 -2.20
C TYR A 588 -9.46 -34.48 -1.18
N GLN A 589 -9.90 -35.66 -0.89
CA GLN A 589 -9.18 -36.60 -0.07
C GLN A 589 -8.57 -37.67 -0.98
N TYR A 590 -7.27 -37.89 -0.88
CA TYR A 590 -6.60 -38.96 -1.61
C TYR A 590 -6.91 -40.30 -0.95
N ASP A 591 -7.56 -41.21 -1.69
CA ASP A 591 -7.75 -42.59 -1.26
C ASP A 591 -6.62 -43.47 -1.84
N PRO A 592 -5.69 -43.92 -1.00
CA PRO A 592 -4.58 -44.76 -1.44
C PRO A 592 -5.00 -46.17 -1.92
N HIS A 593 -6.24 -46.56 -1.67
CA HIS A 593 -6.76 -47.88 -2.00
C HIS A 593 -7.82 -47.89 -3.12
N GLY A 594 -8.33 -46.73 -3.53
CA GLY A 594 -9.43 -46.60 -4.47
C GLY A 594 -9.08 -46.04 -5.84
N GLY A 595 -7.81 -45.77 -6.11
CA GLY A 595 -7.32 -45.42 -7.48
C GLY A 595 -7.66 -44.02 -7.95
N GLY A 596 -7.80 -43.01 -7.09
CA GLY A 596 -7.96 -41.63 -7.53
C GLY A 596 -8.43 -40.66 -6.47
N LEU A 597 -8.50 -39.37 -6.86
CA LEU A 597 -9.09 -38.31 -6.12
C LEU A 597 -10.62 -38.49 -6.07
N GLN A 598 -11.17 -38.77 -4.89
CA GLN A 598 -12.62 -38.82 -4.71
C GLN A 598 -13.10 -37.54 -4.00
N HIS A 599 -14.29 -37.08 -4.38
CA HIS A 599 -15.04 -36.06 -3.61
C HIS A 599 -15.26 -36.59 -2.20
N ALA A 600 -14.76 -35.90 -1.18
CA ALA A 600 -14.99 -36.27 0.20
C ALA A 600 -16.48 -36.12 0.51
N LYS A 601 -17.22 -37.23 0.56
CA LYS A 601 -18.49 -37.26 1.26
C LYS A 601 -18.21 -37.18 2.75
N GLN A 602 -18.92 -36.27 3.39
CA GLN A 602 -18.85 -35.94 4.80
C GLN A 602 -18.95 -37.16 5.71
N GLU A 603 -17.85 -37.58 6.32
CA GLU A 603 -17.83 -38.24 7.62
C GLU A 603 -16.52 -37.85 8.30
N GLU A 604 -16.63 -37.23 9.47
CA GLU A 604 -15.49 -36.78 10.29
C GLU A 604 -14.53 -37.92 10.60
N PRO A 605 -13.23 -37.79 10.31
CA PRO A 605 -12.24 -38.74 10.82
C PRO A 605 -11.97 -38.40 12.29
N HIS A 606 -12.43 -39.23 13.20
CA HIS A 606 -11.94 -39.25 14.57
C HIS A 606 -10.46 -39.67 14.60
N VAL A 607 -9.57 -38.71 14.69
CA VAL A 607 -8.14 -38.98 14.91
C VAL A 607 -7.89 -39.11 16.40
N ALA A 608 -7.75 -40.34 16.87
CA ALA A 608 -7.24 -40.60 18.23
C ALA A 608 -5.70 -40.48 18.18
N GLN A 609 -5.17 -39.48 18.91
CA GLN A 609 -3.72 -39.36 19.12
C GLN A 609 -3.28 -40.42 20.16
N THR A 610 -2.71 -41.50 19.66
CA THR A 610 -1.76 -42.30 20.44
C THR A 610 -0.50 -42.44 19.62
N ASN A 611 0.67 -42.42 20.26
CA ASN A 611 1.99 -42.51 19.65
C ASN A 611 2.28 -43.82 18.88
N GLU A 612 1.26 -44.62 18.65
CA GLU A 612 1.35 -45.86 17.91
C GLU A 612 0.24 -45.91 16.84
N THR A 613 0.66 -45.88 15.58
CA THR A 613 -0.15 -46.14 14.36
C THR A 613 -1.53 -45.53 14.31
N THR A 614 -1.66 -44.38 13.67
CA THR A 614 -2.95 -43.73 13.36
C THR A 614 -3.78 -44.60 12.41
N SER A 615 -4.93 -45.07 12.86
CA SER A 615 -5.91 -45.76 12.03
C SER A 615 -7.04 -44.79 11.63
N VAL A 616 -7.26 -44.66 10.32
CA VAL A 616 -8.42 -43.95 9.75
C VAL A 616 -9.56 -44.96 9.62
N VAL A 617 -10.70 -44.66 10.20
CA VAL A 617 -11.91 -45.50 10.07
C VAL A 617 -12.63 -45.05 8.78
N SER A 618 -12.63 -45.88 7.74
CA SER A 618 -13.49 -45.70 6.58
C SER A 618 -14.95 -46.08 6.95
N GLY A 619 -15.94 -45.46 6.31
CA GLY A 619 -17.38 -45.67 6.57
C GLY A 619 -17.88 -47.11 6.34
N THR A 620 -17.01 -48.06 6.11
CA THR A 620 -17.31 -49.51 6.01
C THR A 620 -16.89 -50.29 7.24
N GLY A 621 -16.50 -49.60 8.36
CA GLY A 621 -16.15 -50.28 9.60
C GLY A 621 -14.80 -51.05 9.59
N LYS A 622 -14.06 -51.02 8.53
CA LYS A 622 -12.71 -51.61 8.47
C LYS A 622 -11.67 -50.56 8.81
N LYS A 623 -10.91 -50.77 9.89
CA LYS A 623 -9.74 -49.95 10.23
C LYS A 623 -8.68 -50.16 9.15
N ALA A 624 -8.48 -49.16 8.31
CA ALA A 624 -7.33 -49.10 7.41
C ALA A 624 -6.13 -48.50 8.15
N SER A 625 -5.02 -49.24 8.25
CA SER A 625 -3.79 -48.67 8.78
C SER A 625 -3.16 -47.79 7.71
N VAL A 626 -3.17 -46.47 7.92
CA VAL A 626 -2.45 -45.53 7.04
C VAL A 626 -0.94 -45.70 7.31
N ARG A 627 -0.24 -46.28 6.34
CA ARG A 627 1.22 -46.40 6.39
C ARG A 627 1.87 -45.10 5.92
N GLY A 628 2.52 -44.41 6.84
CA GLY A 628 3.30 -43.21 6.52
C GLY A 628 2.47 -41.91 6.53
N PRO A 629 3.03 -40.78 6.05
CA PRO A 629 2.44 -39.43 6.14
C PRO A 629 1.36 -39.14 5.08
N ILE A 630 1.10 -40.08 4.14
CA ILE A 630 0.14 -39.92 3.06
C ILE A 630 -1.28 -39.81 3.64
N GLY A 631 -1.99 -38.74 3.28
CA GLY A 631 -3.34 -38.45 3.78
C GLY A 631 -3.37 -37.85 5.17
N GLN A 632 -2.23 -37.54 5.80
CA GLN A 632 -2.14 -36.85 7.08
C GLN A 632 -1.80 -35.37 6.87
N SER A 633 -2.48 -34.50 7.62
CA SER A 633 -2.15 -33.08 7.68
C SER A 633 -0.95 -32.85 8.61
N VAL A 634 0.26 -33.03 8.10
CA VAL A 634 1.49 -32.86 8.88
C VAL A 634 2.02 -31.44 8.74
N ARG A 635 2.18 -30.75 9.86
CA ARG A 635 2.75 -29.40 9.89
C ARG A 635 4.17 -29.38 9.32
N HIS A 636 4.46 -28.38 8.49
CA HIS A 636 5.82 -28.16 7.96
C HIS A 636 6.81 -27.98 9.12
N ARG A 637 7.96 -28.65 9.05
CA ARG A 637 8.93 -28.72 10.16
C ARG A 637 9.40 -27.35 10.62
N SER A 638 9.63 -26.42 9.69
CA SER A 638 10.12 -25.07 10.00
C SER A 638 8.99 -24.06 10.18
N ALA A 639 7.70 -24.44 10.06
CA ALA A 639 6.60 -23.49 10.05
C ALA A 639 6.55 -22.64 11.33
N LEU A 640 6.75 -23.24 12.50
CA LEU A 640 6.66 -22.51 13.76
C LEU A 640 7.81 -21.52 13.93
N ILE A 641 9.06 -21.92 13.65
CA ILE A 641 10.22 -21.02 13.72
C ILE A 641 10.13 -19.88 12.69
N GLN A 642 9.45 -20.11 11.56
CA GLN A 642 9.16 -19.07 10.57
C GLN A 642 8.09 -18.10 11.11
N CYS A 643 7.06 -18.60 11.78
CA CYS A 643 6.00 -17.77 12.38
C CYS A 643 6.49 -16.95 13.58
N THR A 644 7.50 -17.43 14.32
CA THR A 644 8.06 -16.73 15.49
C THR A 644 9.23 -15.80 15.15
N GLY A 645 9.69 -15.81 13.88
CA GLY A 645 10.83 -15.00 13.44
C GLY A 645 12.19 -15.61 13.75
N GLU A 646 12.23 -16.80 14.38
CA GLU A 646 13.48 -17.51 14.75
C GLU A 646 14.14 -18.23 13.56
N ALA A 647 13.47 -18.34 12.42
CA ALA A 647 14.04 -18.92 11.19
C ALA A 647 15.13 -17.98 10.63
N VAL A 648 16.32 -18.54 10.44
CA VAL A 648 17.48 -17.81 9.93
C VAL A 648 17.61 -18.00 8.41
N TYR A 649 17.63 -16.90 7.68
CA TYR A 649 17.88 -16.84 6.24
C TYR A 649 19.30 -16.33 5.98
N VAL A 650 19.78 -16.40 4.74
CA VAL A 650 21.12 -15.92 4.37
C VAL A 650 21.31 -14.46 4.76
N ASP A 651 20.30 -13.62 4.53
CA ASP A 651 20.29 -12.20 4.90
C ASP A 651 20.32 -11.94 6.44
N ASP A 652 19.97 -12.94 7.23
CA ASP A 652 19.94 -12.83 8.70
C ASP A 652 21.27 -13.23 9.33
N MET A 653 22.15 -13.88 8.56
CA MET A 653 23.45 -14.33 9.05
C MET A 653 24.35 -13.12 9.33
N PRO A 654 24.99 -13.09 10.51
CA PRO A 654 25.94 -12.01 10.77
C PRO A 654 27.10 -12.07 9.78
N SER A 655 27.45 -10.94 9.22
CA SER A 655 28.60 -10.83 8.35
C SER A 655 29.88 -11.18 9.12
N PRO A 656 30.80 -11.96 8.54
CA PRO A 656 32.12 -12.19 9.15
C PRO A 656 32.83 -10.87 9.47
N PRO A 657 33.70 -10.83 10.50
CA PRO A 657 34.50 -9.65 10.78
C PRO A 657 35.28 -9.20 9.55
N LYS A 658 35.35 -7.90 9.29
CA LYS A 658 36.02 -7.28 8.12
C LYS A 658 35.33 -7.57 6.77
N THR A 659 34.05 -7.94 6.77
CA THR A 659 33.26 -8.02 5.53
C THR A 659 33.21 -6.65 4.89
N MET A 660 33.60 -6.60 3.63
CA MET A 660 33.43 -5.43 2.76
C MET A 660 32.15 -5.58 1.93
N HIS A 661 31.53 -4.47 1.61
CA HIS A 661 30.28 -4.44 0.87
C HIS A 661 30.51 -3.90 -0.55
N GLY A 662 29.98 -4.62 -1.54
CA GLY A 662 30.06 -4.21 -2.93
C GLY A 662 28.76 -3.58 -3.43
N ALA A 663 28.87 -2.57 -4.32
CA ALA A 663 27.76 -2.01 -5.05
C ALA A 663 28.13 -1.85 -6.53
N PHE A 664 27.23 -2.29 -7.42
CA PHE A 664 27.46 -2.15 -8.86
C PHE A 664 27.30 -0.71 -9.32
N VAL A 665 28.22 -0.28 -10.18
CA VAL A 665 28.07 0.91 -11.01
C VAL A 665 27.26 0.51 -12.24
N LEU A 666 26.09 1.11 -12.42
CA LEU A 666 25.13 0.72 -13.44
C LEU A 666 25.04 1.76 -14.56
N SER A 667 24.77 1.30 -15.78
CA SER A 667 24.51 2.19 -16.91
C SER A 667 23.23 3.00 -16.70
N GLY A 668 23.32 4.32 -16.84
CA GLY A 668 22.17 5.23 -16.90
C GLY A 668 21.56 5.39 -18.29
N ARG A 669 22.15 4.79 -19.35
CA ARG A 669 21.67 4.89 -20.75
C ARG A 669 21.19 3.53 -21.25
N PRO A 670 20.16 3.50 -22.11
CA PRO A 670 19.66 2.27 -22.71
C PRO A 670 20.55 1.74 -23.83
N ASN A 671 21.43 2.58 -24.38
CA ASN A 671 22.36 2.24 -25.46
C ASN A 671 23.48 3.30 -25.53
N GLY A 672 24.68 2.90 -25.91
CA GLY A 672 25.78 3.82 -26.11
C GLY A 672 27.16 3.19 -26.01
N LYS A 673 28.15 3.79 -26.66
CA LYS A 673 29.54 3.39 -26.50
C LYS A 673 30.11 4.00 -25.23
N LEU A 674 30.67 3.14 -24.36
CA LEU A 674 31.33 3.53 -23.13
C LEU A 674 32.74 4.08 -23.45
N LEU A 675 33.06 5.26 -22.95
CA LEU A 675 34.38 5.87 -23.15
C LEU A 675 35.25 5.81 -21.90
N ASN A 676 34.67 6.10 -20.74
CA ASN A 676 35.43 6.15 -19.48
C ASN A 676 34.54 5.95 -18.24
N LEU A 677 35.14 5.36 -17.21
CA LEU A 677 34.63 5.27 -15.86
C LEU A 677 35.63 5.93 -14.89
N ASP A 678 35.23 7.05 -14.27
CA ASP A 678 36.07 7.75 -13.30
C ASP A 678 35.48 7.60 -11.88
N ALA A 679 36.15 6.81 -11.06
CA ALA A 679 35.78 6.54 -9.67
C ALA A 679 36.53 7.41 -8.64
N SER A 680 37.29 8.41 -9.07
CA SER A 680 38.20 9.21 -8.22
C SER A 680 37.43 9.84 -7.04
N ASP A 681 36.33 10.55 -7.33
CA ASP A 681 35.50 11.21 -6.29
C ASP A 681 34.84 10.18 -5.35
N ALA A 682 34.41 9.04 -5.89
CA ALA A 682 33.83 7.95 -5.13
C ALA A 682 34.81 7.33 -4.13
N LEU A 683 36.05 7.10 -4.55
CA LEU A 683 37.10 6.55 -3.69
C LEU A 683 37.55 7.57 -2.62
N ILE A 684 37.62 8.85 -2.95
CA ILE A 684 37.87 9.92 -1.96
C ILE A 684 36.75 9.93 -0.91
N PHE A 685 35.50 9.85 -1.34
CA PHE A 685 34.35 9.79 -0.45
C PHE A 685 34.44 8.58 0.50
N LEU A 686 34.72 7.39 0.00
CA LEU A 686 34.85 6.19 0.80
C LEU A 686 36.00 6.29 1.81
N ASN A 687 37.18 6.75 1.39
CA ASN A 687 38.35 6.89 2.25
C ASN A 687 38.12 7.92 3.38
N ASN A 688 37.30 8.94 3.16
CA ASN A 688 36.95 9.92 4.19
C ASN A 688 35.87 9.41 5.15
N ASN A 689 35.23 8.27 4.86
CA ASN A 689 34.13 7.70 5.63
C ASN A 689 34.38 6.23 6.05
N LEU A 690 35.63 5.83 6.22
CA LEU A 690 35.99 4.48 6.68
C LEU A 690 35.39 4.20 8.07
N VAL A 691 34.81 3.03 8.26
CA VAL A 691 34.36 2.55 9.57
C VAL A 691 35.54 2.06 10.39
N SER A 692 36.54 1.49 9.75
CA SER A 692 37.81 1.10 10.37
C SER A 692 39.00 1.61 9.53
N PRO A 693 40.09 2.06 10.16
CA PRO A 693 41.29 2.51 9.42
C PRO A 693 41.89 1.46 8.49
N ASN A 694 41.59 0.20 8.71
CA ASN A 694 42.08 -0.93 7.93
C ASN A 694 41.11 -1.39 6.84
N ASP A 695 40.01 -0.69 6.64
CA ASP A 695 39.05 -1.02 5.59
C ASP A 695 39.64 -0.65 4.22
N VAL A 696 39.45 -1.52 3.24
CA VAL A 696 39.96 -1.35 1.88
C VAL A 696 38.82 -0.90 0.98
N CYS A 697 38.94 0.31 0.44
CA CYS A 697 38.04 0.81 -0.61
C CYS A 697 38.64 0.57 -1.99
N ALA A 698 37.85 0.02 -2.89
CA ALA A 698 38.33 -0.32 -4.23
C ALA A 698 37.23 -0.12 -5.27
N PHE A 699 37.65 0.10 -6.52
CA PHE A 699 36.78 0.09 -7.70
C PHE A 699 37.32 -0.94 -8.68
N TYR A 700 36.47 -1.78 -9.18
CA TYR A 700 36.76 -2.80 -10.19
C TYR A 700 35.90 -2.59 -11.43
N GLN A 701 36.49 -2.75 -12.61
CA GLN A 701 35.85 -2.63 -13.92
C GLN A 701 36.35 -3.75 -14.86
N ALA A 702 35.87 -3.77 -16.10
CA ALA A 702 36.21 -4.82 -17.06
C ALA A 702 37.71 -5.01 -17.25
N SER A 703 38.49 -3.93 -17.24
CA SER A 703 39.99 -3.98 -17.40
C SER A 703 40.73 -4.64 -16.24
N ASP A 704 40.08 -4.80 -15.06
CA ASP A 704 40.70 -5.36 -13.86
C ASP A 704 40.57 -6.89 -13.77
N ILE A 705 39.79 -7.48 -14.69
CA ILE A 705 39.57 -8.94 -14.76
C ILE A 705 39.91 -9.43 -16.16
N SER A 706 40.32 -10.71 -16.28
CA SER A 706 40.60 -11.30 -17.58
C SER A 706 39.34 -11.42 -18.45
N LYS A 707 39.48 -11.35 -19.75
CA LYS A 707 38.35 -11.45 -20.69
C LYS A 707 37.54 -12.75 -20.48
N SER A 708 38.22 -13.86 -20.17
CA SER A 708 37.55 -15.14 -19.86
C SER A 708 36.78 -15.11 -18.54
N GLN A 709 37.17 -14.28 -17.58
CA GLN A 709 36.44 -14.09 -16.31
C GLN A 709 35.34 -13.04 -16.43
N ASN A 710 35.41 -12.15 -17.41
CA ASN A 710 34.37 -11.17 -17.71
C ASN A 710 33.20 -11.75 -18.52
N THR A 711 33.28 -13.03 -18.90
CA THR A 711 32.25 -13.70 -19.71
C THR A 711 31.39 -14.61 -18.86
N MET A 712 30.07 -14.44 -18.91
CA MET A 712 29.08 -15.18 -18.16
C MET A 712 28.03 -15.79 -19.09
N GLY A 713 27.16 -16.58 -18.52
CA GLY A 713 26.02 -17.18 -19.20
C GLY A 713 25.99 -18.72 -19.00
N PRO A 714 24.82 -19.29 -18.77
CA PRO A 714 24.70 -20.72 -18.43
C PRO A 714 24.92 -21.67 -19.63
N ILE A 715 24.82 -21.13 -20.87
CA ILE A 715 24.88 -21.93 -22.08
C ILE A 715 25.96 -21.41 -23.03
N ASN A 716 25.89 -20.17 -23.45
CA ASN A 716 26.75 -19.60 -24.51
C ASN A 716 27.92 -18.79 -23.99
N HIS A 717 27.96 -18.42 -22.70
CA HIS A 717 28.97 -17.55 -22.10
C HIS A 717 29.17 -16.25 -22.89
N ASP A 718 28.06 -15.62 -23.36
CA ASP A 718 28.03 -14.46 -24.25
C ASP A 718 27.69 -13.15 -23.55
N GLU A 719 27.49 -13.18 -22.24
CA GLU A 719 27.23 -12.00 -21.43
C GLU A 719 28.50 -11.54 -20.70
N GLU A 720 28.75 -10.25 -20.72
CA GLU A 720 29.83 -9.64 -19.96
C GLU A 720 29.38 -9.34 -18.52
N LEU A 721 30.22 -9.68 -17.52
CA LEU A 721 30.00 -9.29 -16.12
C LEU A 721 30.05 -7.77 -15.97
N PHE A 722 31.07 -7.14 -16.54
CA PHE A 722 31.19 -5.67 -16.66
C PHE A 722 31.26 -5.31 -18.14
N ARG A 723 30.44 -4.38 -18.58
CA ARG A 723 30.44 -3.90 -19.96
C ARG A 723 31.77 -3.17 -20.27
N GLU A 724 32.42 -3.60 -21.33
CA GLU A 724 33.72 -3.06 -21.72
C GLU A 724 33.57 -1.91 -22.75
N GLU A 725 32.83 -2.12 -23.85
CA GLU A 725 32.75 -1.15 -24.93
C GLU A 725 31.34 -0.56 -25.12
N TYR A 726 30.31 -1.38 -25.05
CA TYR A 726 28.95 -0.99 -25.38
C TYR A 726 27.93 -1.37 -24.31
N VAL A 727 27.07 -0.44 -23.96
CA VAL A 727 25.84 -0.72 -23.20
C VAL A 727 24.66 -0.85 -24.16
N THR A 728 23.80 -1.83 -23.90
CA THR A 728 22.61 -2.15 -24.71
C THR A 728 21.32 -2.06 -23.92
N ALA A 729 21.41 -1.81 -22.62
CA ALA A 729 20.28 -1.61 -21.74
C ALA A 729 20.65 -0.73 -20.52
N THR A 730 19.69 0.04 -20.04
CA THR A 730 19.82 0.72 -18.75
C THR A 730 19.95 -0.32 -17.63
N GLY A 731 20.83 -0.05 -16.66
CA GLY A 731 21.05 -0.94 -15.51
C GLY A 731 22.09 -2.04 -15.75
N GLN A 732 22.75 -2.09 -16.91
CA GLN A 732 23.88 -3.01 -17.12
C GLN A 732 25.07 -2.62 -16.23
N GLN A 733 25.76 -3.64 -15.71
CA GLN A 733 26.90 -3.48 -14.81
C GLN A 733 28.13 -2.96 -15.58
N LEU A 734 28.71 -1.88 -15.08
CA LEU A 734 29.92 -1.26 -15.63
C LEU A 734 31.14 -1.49 -14.76
N GLY A 735 30.92 -1.68 -13.45
CA GLY A 735 31.96 -1.93 -12.47
C GLY A 735 31.37 -2.21 -11.09
N LEU A 736 32.25 -2.49 -10.14
CA LEU A 736 31.92 -2.77 -8.73
C LEU A 736 32.75 -1.84 -7.83
N ILE A 737 32.06 -1.10 -6.98
CA ILE A 737 32.71 -0.34 -5.92
C ILE A 737 32.61 -1.10 -4.60
N VAL A 738 33.67 -1.09 -3.78
CA VAL A 738 33.75 -1.79 -2.51
C VAL A 738 34.02 -0.77 -1.40
N GLY A 739 33.21 -0.84 -0.34
CA GLY A 739 33.29 0.06 0.82
C GLY A 739 33.01 -0.65 2.15
N SER A 740 33.22 0.05 3.25
CA SER A 740 33.08 -0.47 4.62
C SER A 740 31.64 -0.90 4.97
N THR A 741 30.64 -0.26 4.39
CA THR A 741 29.24 -0.60 4.58
C THR A 741 28.48 -0.62 3.24
N ALA A 742 27.35 -1.34 3.21
CA ALA A 742 26.48 -1.40 2.03
C ALA A 742 25.94 -0.01 1.62
N GLU A 743 25.68 0.87 2.57
CA GLU A 743 25.24 2.24 2.34
C GLU A 743 26.33 3.08 1.66
N LEU A 744 27.55 3.06 2.23
CA LEU A 744 28.70 3.79 1.68
C LEU A 744 29.04 3.30 0.28
N ALA A 745 29.03 1.98 0.06
CA ALA A 745 29.29 1.41 -1.26
C ALA A 745 28.24 1.86 -2.30
N ARG A 746 26.94 1.83 -1.94
CA ARG A 746 25.87 2.30 -2.84
C ARG A 746 25.98 3.78 -3.17
N ARG A 747 26.26 4.63 -2.18
CA ARG A 747 26.47 6.07 -2.40
C ARG A 747 27.67 6.34 -3.30
N ALA A 748 28.77 5.64 -3.05
CA ALA A 748 29.97 5.76 -3.86
C ALA A 748 29.74 5.30 -5.31
N ALA A 749 28.98 4.23 -5.53
CA ALA A 749 28.65 3.76 -6.88
C ALA A 749 27.92 4.82 -7.72
N LEU A 750 27.09 5.65 -7.10
CA LEU A 750 26.40 6.76 -7.77
C LEU A 750 27.32 7.96 -8.08
N MET A 751 28.45 8.07 -7.41
CA MET A 751 29.44 9.14 -7.63
C MET A 751 30.41 8.82 -8.77
N VAL A 752 30.45 7.58 -9.25
CA VAL A 752 31.28 7.20 -10.39
C VAL A 752 30.79 7.90 -11.66
N LYS A 753 31.67 8.68 -12.29
CA LYS A 753 31.34 9.39 -13.51
C LYS A 753 31.48 8.47 -14.72
N VAL A 754 30.37 8.29 -15.42
CA VAL A 754 30.30 7.47 -16.63
C VAL A 754 30.24 8.36 -17.86
N THR A 755 31.21 8.23 -18.77
CA THR A 755 31.25 9.00 -20.01
C THR A 755 30.92 8.11 -21.20
N TYR A 756 30.00 8.56 -22.04
CA TYR A 756 29.56 7.88 -23.26
C TYR A 756 29.89 8.71 -24.50
N ASP A 757 30.00 8.05 -25.66
CA ASP A 757 30.15 8.73 -26.94
C ASP A 757 28.79 9.27 -27.43
N ASP A 758 28.63 10.57 -27.40
CA ASP A 758 27.38 11.24 -27.83
C ASP A 758 27.18 11.25 -29.35
N ASN A 759 28.27 11.03 -30.12
CA ASN A 759 28.19 11.01 -31.59
C ASN A 759 27.56 9.72 -32.15
N ASP A 760 27.53 8.64 -31.37
CA ASP A 760 26.95 7.37 -31.79
C ASP A 760 25.40 7.44 -31.82
N ASP A 761 24.80 8.23 -30.95
CA ASP A 761 23.34 8.45 -30.91
C ASP A 761 22.85 9.29 -32.11
N GLU A 762 23.65 10.24 -32.58
CA GLU A 762 23.34 11.03 -33.79
C GLU A 762 23.46 10.23 -35.09
N LYS A 763 24.46 9.35 -35.19
CA LYS A 763 24.64 8.45 -36.33
C LYS A 763 23.50 7.44 -36.47
N LYS A 764 23.07 6.85 -35.38
CA LYS A 764 21.92 5.92 -35.35
C LYS A 764 20.58 6.60 -35.62
N LYS A 765 20.40 7.83 -35.14
CA LYS A 765 19.20 8.62 -35.48
C LYS A 765 19.20 9.00 -36.98
N LYS A 766 20.33 9.26 -37.59
CA LYS A 766 20.44 9.53 -39.04
C LYS A 766 20.22 8.27 -39.85
N SER A 767 20.77 7.12 -39.46
CA SER A 767 20.58 5.84 -40.20
C SER A 767 19.13 5.35 -40.10
N SER A 768 18.49 5.45 -38.94
CA SER A 768 17.07 5.08 -38.78
C SER A 768 16.14 6.04 -39.54
N SER A 769 16.50 7.32 -39.69
CA SER A 769 15.73 8.27 -40.48
C SER A 769 15.93 8.07 -41.99
N GLU A 770 17.06 7.50 -42.40
CA GLU A 770 17.35 7.16 -43.81
C GLU A 770 16.69 5.82 -44.20
N GLU A 771 16.68 4.83 -43.33
CA GLU A 771 15.94 3.59 -43.53
C GLU A 771 14.43 3.82 -43.62
N SER A 772 13.85 4.71 -42.78
CA SER A 772 12.45 5.09 -42.86
C SER A 772 12.06 5.86 -44.11
N LYS A 773 13.01 6.62 -44.69
CA LYS A 773 12.83 7.31 -45.97
C LYS A 773 12.99 6.37 -47.17
N GLY A 774 13.85 5.36 -47.05
CA GLY A 774 14.04 4.32 -48.08
C GLY A 774 12.81 3.39 -48.19
N ALA A 775 12.19 3.09 -47.08
CA ALA A 775 10.97 2.26 -47.06
C ALA A 775 9.72 3.01 -47.60
N ALA A 776 9.68 4.33 -47.49
CA ALA A 776 8.60 5.15 -48.06
C ALA A 776 8.70 5.42 -49.58
N ALA A 777 9.89 5.23 -50.18
CA ALA A 777 10.12 5.45 -51.62
C ALA A 777 9.96 4.18 -52.48
N GLY A 778 9.81 2.99 -51.87
CA GLY A 778 9.69 1.70 -52.58
C GLY A 778 8.27 1.17 -52.84
N GLY A 779 7.25 1.93 -52.49
CA GLY A 779 5.82 1.49 -52.58
C GLY A 779 5.03 2.10 -53.75
N GLY A 780 5.55 2.06 -54.94
CA GLY A 780 4.77 2.55 -56.11
C GLY A 780 5.09 1.73 -57.35
N GLY A 781 4.20 0.78 -57.72
CA GLY A 781 4.21 0.21 -59.04
C GLY A 781 3.89 -1.28 -59.14
N GLY A 782 2.76 -1.64 -59.68
CA GLY A 782 2.54 -2.93 -60.31
C GLY A 782 1.25 -3.64 -59.92
N GLY A 783 0.18 -3.30 -60.63
CA GLY A 783 -1.10 -3.97 -60.58
C GLY A 783 -1.11 -5.30 -61.35
N GLY A 784 -2.19 -6.04 -61.17
CA GLY A 784 -2.73 -6.96 -62.16
C GLY A 784 -2.81 -8.42 -61.74
N GLY A 785 -3.98 -8.89 -61.53
CA GLY A 785 -4.46 -10.14 -62.11
C GLY A 785 -4.34 -11.40 -61.23
N GLY A 786 -5.44 -11.90 -60.83
CA GLY A 786 -5.64 -13.29 -60.45
C GLY A 786 -6.44 -13.48 -59.18
#